data_55f2a35cfd247d9c01ca6be8cc81629e
#
_entry.id   55f2a35cfd247d9c01ca6be8cc81629e
#
_cell.length_a   1.000
_cell.length_b   1.000
_cell.length_c   1.000
_cell.angle_alpha   90.00
_cell.angle_beta   90.00
_cell.angle_gamma   90.00
#
_symmetry.space_group_name_H-M   'P 1'
#
loop_
_entity.id
_entity.type
_entity.pdbx_description
1 polymer ?
#
loop_
_entity_poly.entity_id
_entity_poly.type
_entity_poly.pdbx_seq_one_letter_code
_entity_poly.pdbx_strand_id
1 'polypeptide(L)'
;MSYTFGNQDFQLRLSERNGAIKSITFHGTELAAPSTGMFTLRMYLHETGDYRFFQAEEFPKFRREGELLLWSGHPEAPEFTVGCRITFDGEFFRFRPSLRHVPGEMWADLIEMPQLCVPLEKEIFWPHGPGCLIREPWKSFREYHHAGFPGNSDPCVYPGSASVQFLAAYGSRYGLYYAADDPTHSIKTMEIGPAAGSSVRLRIECTCDRQGMEQEFELPFDLVVGAFEGDWMDACEIYRRWMKHDPIMKRDFALPDWMEESPVVIIYPVCGDGRITPEPNRFLPYERNFTRLKELSAALDSPLLVLLMRWDHNGPWMPPYYWPPVGGEESFLTFCDKLHKAGHRIGLYGSGTLYTRKSRIHDYSTEEEYRKRGLERFMARGPKGEVDARICSNIRQGTELCITEPWCVDVMCEQVKLVAEHGVDFFQILDQNHGGESFVCYARDHHHPPLPGVWQTRAMAKLIETMRRTAAATGNPLLIGCENVAAAPYVAQMPFNDRRNPLVYGQEANAVQYLFHEYANNFLGNESSAWETIRCADSPDNLQLRLAMSFVRGEYLSFTLRDSGEIDWGAAADWSAPAPEQQPVLTLAKQCNAFRRKYRKFLLHGTMQKPSVRLECGWYELKLRKRDSEFLPLVPTGAFRAPDGEEAQFLVNFRNRPEPVRLRSDRPFTLETGESRTQFPAGESALELPPLSCGVLLFSHEKED
;
A
#
# COMPACT_ATOMS: atom_id res chain seq x y z
N MET A 1 -35.47 -23.48 3.27
CA MET A 1 -34.81 -24.29 2.25
C MET A 1 -33.57 -23.52 1.76
N SER A 2 -32.60 -24.20 1.12
CA SER A 2 -31.38 -23.53 0.63
C SER A 2 -30.87 -24.22 -0.63
N TYR A 3 -30.37 -23.45 -1.58
CA TYR A 3 -29.55 -23.95 -2.67
C TYR A 3 -28.14 -24.26 -2.16
N THR A 4 -27.56 -25.38 -2.60
CA THR A 4 -26.19 -25.77 -2.24
C THR A 4 -25.34 -25.85 -3.52
N PHE A 5 -24.11 -25.34 -3.43
CA PHE A 5 -23.05 -25.45 -4.42
C PHE A 5 -21.80 -26.03 -3.75
N GLY A 6 -20.90 -26.62 -4.54
CA GLY A 6 -19.66 -27.20 -4.05
C GLY A 6 -19.68 -28.72 -3.92
N ASN A 7 -18.81 -29.25 -3.05
CA ASN A 7 -18.63 -30.68 -2.80
C ASN A 7 -18.80 -31.02 -1.30
N GLN A 8 -18.35 -32.18 -0.85
CA GLN A 8 -18.47 -32.61 0.57
C GLN A 8 -17.58 -31.77 1.50
N ASP A 9 -16.42 -31.31 1.00
CA ASP A 9 -15.43 -30.63 1.81
C ASP A 9 -15.62 -29.10 1.82
N PHE A 10 -16.10 -28.53 0.71
CA PHE A 10 -16.32 -27.10 0.58
C PHE A 10 -17.72 -26.79 0.02
N GLN A 11 -18.59 -26.17 0.83
CA GLN A 11 -19.99 -25.91 0.51
C GLN A 11 -20.38 -24.45 0.69
N LEU A 12 -21.09 -23.93 -0.30
CA LEU A 12 -21.81 -22.66 -0.27
C LEU A 12 -23.31 -22.92 -0.23
N ARG A 13 -24.00 -22.37 0.77
CA ARG A 13 -25.48 -22.47 0.90
C ARG A 13 -26.11 -21.09 0.78
N LEU A 14 -27.09 -20.97 -0.10
CA LEU A 14 -27.82 -19.74 -0.39
C LEU A 14 -29.30 -19.87 0.00
N SER A 15 -29.89 -18.77 0.41
CA SER A 15 -31.33 -18.65 0.65
C SER A 15 -32.13 -18.84 -0.64
N GLU A 16 -33.13 -19.72 -0.64
CA GLU A 16 -34.06 -19.86 -1.76
C GLU A 16 -35.01 -18.66 -1.89
N ARG A 17 -35.07 -17.79 -0.88
CA ARG A 17 -35.96 -16.63 -0.88
C ARG A 17 -35.38 -15.45 -1.66
N ASN A 18 -34.08 -15.17 -1.50
CA ASN A 18 -33.44 -13.95 -2.03
C ASN A 18 -31.99 -14.14 -2.45
N GLY A 19 -31.48 -15.38 -2.47
CA GLY A 19 -30.12 -15.68 -2.86
C GLY A 19 -29.04 -15.29 -1.82
N ALA A 20 -29.39 -14.73 -0.67
CA ALA A 20 -28.43 -14.34 0.37
C ALA A 20 -27.59 -15.56 0.85
N ILE A 21 -26.31 -15.32 1.14
CA ILE A 21 -25.43 -16.37 1.70
C ILE A 21 -25.91 -16.72 3.09
N LYS A 22 -26.16 -18.01 3.32
CA LYS A 22 -26.52 -18.56 4.63
C LYS A 22 -25.31 -19.15 5.35
N SER A 23 -24.40 -19.75 4.59
CA SER A 23 -23.30 -20.53 5.17
C SER A 23 -22.24 -20.78 4.09
N ILE A 24 -20.98 -20.76 4.50
CA ILE A 24 -19.84 -21.27 3.73
C ILE A 24 -19.04 -22.16 4.68
N THR A 25 -19.05 -23.46 4.41
CA THR A 25 -18.37 -24.46 5.26
C THR A 25 -17.19 -25.09 4.53
N PHE A 26 -16.08 -25.25 5.23
CA PHE A 26 -14.90 -25.96 4.75
C PHE A 26 -14.47 -27.01 5.79
N HIS A 27 -14.39 -28.27 5.36
CA HIS A 27 -14.16 -29.44 6.22
C HIS A 27 -15.04 -29.44 7.50
N GLY A 28 -16.32 -29.07 7.31
CA GLY A 28 -17.30 -28.98 8.39
C GLY A 28 -17.18 -27.74 9.30
N THR A 29 -16.21 -26.87 9.07
CA THR A 29 -16.05 -25.60 9.83
C THR A 29 -16.78 -24.47 9.10
N GLU A 30 -17.60 -23.70 9.85
CA GLU A 30 -18.25 -22.50 9.32
C GLU A 30 -17.25 -21.35 9.17
N LEU A 31 -17.15 -20.79 7.96
CA LEU A 31 -16.23 -19.70 7.63
C LEU A 31 -16.92 -18.34 7.48
N ALA A 32 -18.20 -18.33 7.07
CA ALA A 32 -18.96 -17.11 6.82
C ALA A 32 -20.09 -16.93 7.84
N ALA A 33 -20.51 -15.69 8.00
CA ALA A 33 -21.76 -15.34 8.67
C ALA A 33 -22.86 -15.11 7.62
N PRO A 34 -24.16 -15.31 7.98
CA PRO A 34 -25.25 -15.04 7.06
C PRO A 34 -25.27 -13.58 6.59
N SER A 35 -25.47 -13.36 5.28
CA SER A 35 -25.72 -12.05 4.70
C SER A 35 -27.22 -11.74 4.64
N THR A 36 -27.58 -10.46 4.51
CA THR A 36 -28.97 -10.02 4.33
C THR A 36 -29.41 -10.15 2.88
N GLY A 37 -28.54 -9.83 1.93
CA GLY A 37 -28.74 -9.92 0.49
C GLY A 37 -27.56 -10.54 -0.24
N MET A 38 -27.61 -10.52 -1.56
CA MET A 38 -26.54 -11.02 -2.41
C MET A 38 -25.70 -9.90 -3.02
N PHE A 39 -26.30 -8.74 -3.25
CA PHE A 39 -25.65 -7.63 -3.93
C PHE A 39 -26.12 -6.26 -3.46
N THR A 40 -25.26 -5.27 -3.73
CA THR A 40 -25.59 -3.85 -3.82
C THR A 40 -25.08 -3.33 -5.15
N LEU A 41 -25.92 -2.58 -5.87
CA LEU A 41 -25.56 -1.88 -7.11
C LEU A 41 -25.64 -0.39 -6.87
N ARG A 42 -24.64 0.36 -7.32
CA ARG A 42 -24.70 1.82 -7.44
C ARG A 42 -24.90 2.18 -8.91
N MET A 43 -26.00 2.82 -9.20
CA MET A 43 -26.33 3.31 -10.54
C MET A 43 -26.15 4.81 -10.58
N TYR A 44 -25.49 5.30 -11.61
CA TYR A 44 -25.28 6.73 -11.86
C TYR A 44 -26.40 7.28 -12.73
N LEU A 45 -27.15 8.24 -12.22
CA LEU A 45 -28.18 9.00 -12.94
C LEU A 45 -27.47 10.05 -13.80
N HIS A 46 -27.23 9.73 -15.05
CA HIS A 46 -26.31 10.48 -15.87
C HIS A 46 -26.79 11.89 -16.27
N GLU A 47 -28.11 12.21 -16.13
CA GLU A 47 -28.64 13.55 -16.37
C GLU A 47 -28.46 14.48 -15.18
N THR A 48 -28.54 13.95 -13.95
CA THR A 48 -28.50 14.75 -12.72
C THR A 48 -27.16 14.66 -11.96
N GLY A 49 -26.37 13.62 -12.23
CA GLY A 49 -25.14 13.33 -11.49
C GLY A 49 -25.37 12.72 -10.11
N ASP A 50 -26.60 12.30 -9.82
CA ASP A 50 -26.95 11.62 -8.56
C ASP A 50 -26.74 10.11 -8.67
N TYR A 51 -26.86 9.42 -7.54
CA TYR A 51 -26.79 7.96 -7.48
C TYR A 51 -28.08 7.34 -7.01
N ARG A 52 -28.44 6.20 -7.60
CA ARG A 52 -29.49 5.29 -7.13
C ARG A 52 -28.83 3.98 -6.71
N PHE A 53 -29.22 3.46 -5.55
CA PHE A 53 -28.76 2.17 -5.07
C PHE A 53 -29.88 1.13 -5.25
N PHE A 54 -29.51 -0.07 -5.66
CA PHE A 54 -30.38 -1.23 -5.73
C PHE A 54 -29.79 -2.34 -4.88
N GLN A 55 -30.63 -2.98 -4.07
CA GLN A 55 -30.26 -4.09 -3.22
C GLN A 55 -31.08 -5.33 -3.57
N ALA A 56 -30.53 -6.51 -3.33
CA ALA A 56 -31.20 -7.77 -3.67
C ALA A 56 -32.59 -7.91 -3.08
N GLU A 57 -32.82 -7.33 -1.89
CA GLU A 57 -34.11 -7.37 -1.16
C GLU A 57 -35.19 -6.54 -1.82
N GLU A 58 -34.86 -5.60 -2.66
CA GLU A 58 -35.82 -4.74 -3.40
C GLU A 58 -36.43 -5.46 -4.62
N PHE A 59 -35.90 -6.67 -4.98
CA PHE A 59 -36.37 -7.46 -6.10
C PHE A 59 -37.29 -8.60 -5.61
N PRO A 60 -38.61 -8.49 -5.78
CA PRO A 60 -39.57 -9.47 -5.25
C PRO A 60 -39.52 -10.84 -5.92
N LYS A 61 -38.97 -10.92 -7.14
CA LYS A 61 -38.86 -12.18 -7.89
C LYS A 61 -37.42 -12.66 -7.91
N PHE A 62 -37.17 -13.75 -7.21
CA PHE A 62 -35.88 -14.45 -7.22
C PHE A 62 -36.07 -15.88 -7.76
N ARG A 63 -35.19 -16.31 -8.66
CA ARG A 63 -35.18 -17.68 -9.19
C ARG A 63 -33.78 -18.15 -9.51
N ARG A 64 -33.63 -19.47 -9.54
CA ARG A 64 -32.40 -20.13 -9.96
C ARG A 64 -32.65 -20.93 -11.26
N GLU A 65 -31.77 -20.77 -12.24
CA GLU A 65 -31.77 -21.49 -13.51
C GLU A 65 -30.38 -22.16 -13.69
N GLY A 66 -30.24 -23.41 -13.20
CA GLY A 66 -28.92 -24.08 -13.17
C GLY A 66 -27.90 -23.35 -12.28
N GLU A 67 -26.87 -22.78 -12.89
CA GLU A 67 -25.81 -21.97 -12.23
C GLU A 67 -26.17 -20.47 -12.16
N LEU A 68 -27.19 -20.04 -12.86
CA LEU A 68 -27.61 -18.65 -12.94
C LEU A 68 -28.66 -18.32 -11.90
N LEU A 69 -28.40 -17.32 -11.08
CA LEU A 69 -29.35 -16.69 -10.18
C LEU A 69 -29.89 -15.41 -10.81
N LEU A 70 -31.18 -15.15 -10.68
CA LEU A 70 -31.86 -14.01 -11.30
C LEU A 70 -32.77 -13.30 -10.30
N TRP A 71 -32.63 -11.99 -10.20
CA TRP A 71 -33.49 -11.07 -9.44
C TRP A 71 -34.20 -10.13 -10.41
N SER A 72 -35.50 -10.01 -10.31
CA SER A 72 -36.31 -9.18 -11.24
C SER A 72 -37.58 -8.63 -10.59
N GLY A 73 -38.29 -7.77 -11.33
CA GLY A 73 -39.57 -7.20 -10.91
C GLY A 73 -39.42 -6.10 -9.87
N HIS A 74 -38.34 -5.33 -9.89
CA HIS A 74 -38.20 -4.14 -9.05
C HIS A 74 -39.36 -3.16 -9.29
N PRO A 75 -40.02 -2.59 -8.26
CA PRO A 75 -41.19 -1.75 -8.43
C PRO A 75 -40.99 -0.54 -9.35
N GLU A 76 -39.82 0.11 -9.28
CA GLU A 76 -39.49 1.28 -10.10
C GLU A 76 -38.90 0.92 -11.47
N ALA A 77 -38.40 -0.32 -11.64
CA ALA A 77 -37.77 -0.80 -12.88
C ALA A 77 -38.15 -2.28 -13.12
N PRO A 78 -39.43 -2.57 -13.53
CA PRO A 78 -39.92 -3.96 -13.56
C PRO A 78 -39.23 -4.90 -14.53
N GLU A 79 -38.61 -4.40 -15.60
CA GLU A 79 -37.87 -5.17 -16.59
C GLU A 79 -36.40 -5.35 -16.21
N PHE A 80 -35.88 -4.49 -15.35
CA PHE A 80 -34.49 -4.56 -14.89
C PHE A 80 -34.24 -5.88 -14.16
N THR A 81 -33.22 -6.57 -14.62
CA THR A 81 -32.84 -7.88 -14.08
C THR A 81 -31.36 -7.90 -13.70
N VAL A 82 -31.11 -8.34 -12.48
CA VAL A 82 -29.76 -8.61 -11.99
C VAL A 82 -29.53 -10.11 -12.06
N GLY A 83 -28.41 -10.52 -12.62
CA GLY A 83 -27.98 -11.92 -12.71
C GLY A 83 -26.68 -12.17 -11.98
N CYS A 84 -26.49 -13.41 -11.53
CA CYS A 84 -25.21 -13.90 -11.04
C CYS A 84 -25.03 -15.37 -11.46
N ARG A 85 -24.00 -15.66 -12.25
CA ARG A 85 -23.59 -17.02 -12.51
C ARG A 85 -22.66 -17.46 -11.38
N ILE A 86 -22.94 -18.63 -10.78
CA ILE A 86 -22.11 -19.23 -9.73
C ILE A 86 -21.62 -20.57 -10.23
N THR A 87 -20.30 -20.71 -10.36
CA THR A 87 -19.64 -21.98 -10.68
C THR A 87 -18.71 -22.41 -9.55
N PHE A 88 -18.34 -23.67 -9.51
CA PHE A 88 -17.36 -24.22 -8.57
C PHE A 88 -16.35 -25.07 -9.34
N ASP A 89 -15.06 -24.73 -9.24
CA ASP A 89 -13.98 -25.40 -9.97
C ASP A 89 -13.22 -26.44 -9.14
N GLY A 90 -13.66 -26.70 -7.91
CA GLY A 90 -13.01 -27.59 -6.95
C GLY A 90 -12.20 -26.85 -5.86
N GLU A 91 -11.78 -25.62 -6.11
CA GLU A 91 -11.05 -24.78 -5.18
C GLU A 91 -11.81 -23.49 -4.83
N PHE A 92 -12.49 -22.87 -5.83
CA PHE A 92 -13.18 -21.59 -5.68
C PHE A 92 -14.65 -21.65 -6.10
N PHE A 93 -15.50 -20.94 -5.37
CA PHE A 93 -16.78 -20.45 -5.89
C PHE A 93 -16.51 -19.17 -6.68
N ARG A 94 -16.95 -19.16 -7.95
CA ARG A 94 -16.78 -18.04 -8.88
C ARG A 94 -18.11 -17.37 -9.12
N PHE A 95 -18.16 -16.07 -8.88
CA PHE A 95 -19.36 -15.26 -9.03
C PHE A 95 -19.15 -14.30 -10.19
N ARG A 96 -20.04 -14.36 -11.19
CA ARG A 96 -20.02 -13.46 -12.33
C ARG A 96 -21.33 -12.67 -12.41
N PRO A 97 -21.34 -11.41 -11.95
CA PRO A 97 -22.50 -10.53 -12.01
C PRO A 97 -22.85 -10.15 -13.45
N SER A 98 -24.15 -9.99 -13.71
CA SER A 98 -24.67 -9.45 -14.97
C SER A 98 -25.91 -8.60 -14.75
N LEU A 99 -26.16 -7.65 -15.64
CA LEU A 99 -27.32 -6.76 -15.64
C LEU A 99 -28.01 -6.84 -16.99
N ARG A 100 -29.34 -6.80 -17.02
CA ARG A 100 -30.14 -6.76 -18.24
C ARG A 100 -31.26 -5.74 -18.11
N HIS A 101 -31.59 -5.10 -19.22
CA HIS A 101 -32.63 -4.08 -19.30
C HIS A 101 -32.40 -2.94 -18.29
N VAL A 102 -31.15 -2.46 -18.20
CA VAL A 102 -30.81 -1.29 -17.37
C VAL A 102 -31.63 -0.09 -17.87
N PRO A 103 -32.34 0.65 -16.97
CA PRO A 103 -33.09 1.83 -17.36
C PRO A 103 -32.21 2.86 -18.07
N GLY A 104 -32.72 3.47 -19.15
CA GLY A 104 -31.93 4.32 -20.04
C GLY A 104 -31.36 5.59 -19.39
N GLU A 105 -31.98 6.08 -18.31
CA GLU A 105 -31.50 7.20 -17.50
C GLU A 105 -30.36 6.85 -16.53
N MET A 106 -30.00 5.56 -16.40
CA MET A 106 -29.03 5.04 -15.46
C MET A 106 -27.85 4.38 -16.18
N TRP A 107 -26.66 4.54 -15.60
CA TRP A 107 -25.48 3.76 -15.95
C TRP A 107 -25.02 2.96 -14.74
N ALA A 108 -24.62 1.71 -14.93
CA ALA A 108 -24.05 0.91 -13.87
C ALA A 108 -22.66 1.45 -13.51
N ASP A 109 -22.48 1.84 -12.25
CA ASP A 109 -21.27 2.48 -11.77
C ASP A 109 -20.44 1.52 -10.90
N LEU A 110 -21.01 0.98 -9.82
CA LEU A 110 -20.35 0.00 -8.96
C LEU A 110 -21.23 -1.23 -8.68
N ILE A 111 -20.62 -2.38 -8.68
CA ILE A 111 -21.26 -3.66 -8.32
C ILE A 111 -20.49 -4.30 -7.16
N GLU A 112 -21.20 -4.56 -6.06
CA GLU A 112 -20.77 -5.46 -5.00
C GLU A 112 -21.59 -6.75 -5.07
N MET A 113 -20.93 -7.87 -5.36
CA MET A 113 -21.55 -9.20 -5.41
C MET A 113 -20.44 -10.28 -5.41
N PRO A 114 -20.43 -11.25 -4.46
CA PRO A 114 -21.42 -11.43 -3.41
C PRO A 114 -21.25 -10.48 -2.22
N GLN A 115 -22.35 -10.24 -1.47
CA GLN A 115 -22.25 -9.68 -0.13
C GLN A 115 -21.73 -10.76 0.82
N LEU A 116 -20.48 -10.63 1.23
CA LEU A 116 -19.81 -11.62 2.08
C LEU A 116 -19.67 -11.10 3.50
N CYS A 117 -20.18 -11.86 4.46
CA CYS A 117 -20.05 -11.56 5.87
C CYS A 117 -19.24 -12.65 6.58
N VAL A 118 -18.43 -12.24 7.58
CA VAL A 118 -17.63 -13.15 8.41
C VAL A 118 -17.91 -12.90 9.89
N PRO A 119 -17.76 -13.92 10.76
CA PRO A 119 -17.88 -13.74 12.18
C PRO A 119 -16.87 -12.73 12.74
N LEU A 120 -17.28 -11.97 13.76
CA LEU A 120 -16.52 -10.86 14.35
C LEU A 120 -15.18 -11.31 14.99
N GLU A 121 -15.11 -12.54 15.47
CA GLU A 121 -13.92 -13.11 16.12
C GLU A 121 -12.81 -13.51 15.14
N LYS A 122 -13.05 -13.42 13.84
CA LYS A 122 -12.01 -13.67 12.83
C LYS A 122 -11.00 -12.52 12.78
N GLU A 123 -9.74 -12.87 12.54
CA GLU A 123 -8.74 -11.91 12.12
C GLU A 123 -8.93 -11.61 10.64
N ILE A 124 -8.95 -10.33 10.28
CA ILE A 124 -9.22 -9.90 8.91
C ILE A 124 -7.95 -9.32 8.31
N PHE A 125 -7.52 -9.86 7.16
CA PHE A 125 -6.55 -9.21 6.29
C PHE A 125 -7.26 -8.21 5.39
N TRP A 126 -6.82 -6.94 5.50
CA TRP A 126 -7.28 -5.82 4.69
C TRP A 126 -6.09 -5.28 3.86
N PRO A 127 -6.19 -5.15 2.51
CA PRO A 127 -5.07 -4.82 1.65
C PRO A 127 -4.64 -3.35 1.71
N HIS A 128 -5.01 -2.62 2.74
CA HIS A 128 -4.66 -1.20 2.91
C HIS A 128 -3.15 -1.03 3.10
N GLY A 129 -2.52 -0.25 2.21
CA GLY A 129 -1.08 -0.03 2.18
C GLY A 129 -0.29 -1.34 2.02
N PRO A 130 0.70 -1.60 2.89
CA PRO A 130 1.46 -2.86 2.84
C PRO A 130 0.65 -4.10 3.24
N GLY A 131 -0.57 -3.91 3.70
CA GLY A 131 -1.46 -4.91 4.29
C GLY A 131 -1.64 -4.71 5.79
N CYS A 132 -2.87 -4.86 6.25
CA CYS A 132 -3.26 -4.63 7.64
C CYS A 132 -4.05 -5.81 8.19
N LEU A 133 -3.72 -6.26 9.40
CA LEU A 133 -4.49 -7.25 10.15
C LEU A 133 -5.39 -6.54 11.15
N ILE A 134 -6.67 -6.77 11.04
CA ILE A 134 -7.68 -6.17 11.91
C ILE A 134 -8.25 -7.23 12.82
N ARG A 135 -7.97 -7.05 14.10
CA ARG A 135 -8.62 -7.74 15.21
C ARG A 135 -9.61 -6.76 15.81
N GLU A 136 -10.71 -7.17 16.30
CA GLU A 136 -11.68 -6.27 16.95
C GLU A 136 -12.07 -5.06 16.06
N PRO A 137 -12.61 -5.29 14.84
CA PRO A 137 -12.84 -4.24 13.83
C PRO A 137 -13.68 -3.06 14.38
N TRP A 138 -14.57 -3.30 15.34
CA TRP A 138 -15.41 -2.24 15.90
C TRP A 138 -14.68 -1.22 16.76
N LYS A 139 -13.53 -1.56 17.36
CA LYS A 139 -12.67 -0.58 18.03
C LYS A 139 -11.95 0.28 16.99
N SER A 140 -11.39 -0.35 15.97
CA SER A 140 -10.69 0.33 14.88
C SER A 140 -11.64 1.22 14.07
N PHE A 141 -12.85 0.74 13.76
CA PHE A 141 -13.82 1.48 12.93
C PHE A 141 -14.48 2.66 13.64
N ARG A 142 -14.70 2.63 14.94
CA ARG A 142 -15.32 3.77 15.64
C ARG A 142 -14.46 5.03 15.62
N GLU A 143 -13.15 4.88 15.59
CA GLU A 143 -12.22 6.01 15.60
C GLU A 143 -11.78 6.46 14.21
N TYR A 144 -11.71 5.53 13.23
CA TYR A 144 -11.10 5.75 11.91
C TYR A 144 -11.99 5.38 10.74
N HIS A 145 -13.18 4.88 11.01
CA HIS A 145 -14.15 4.68 9.96
C HIS A 145 -14.63 6.03 9.46
N HIS A 146 -13.80 6.65 8.73
CA HIS A 146 -14.17 7.75 7.87
C HIS A 146 -14.92 7.11 6.75
N ALA A 147 -16.23 7.14 6.97
CA ALA A 147 -17.18 6.71 5.98
C ALA A 147 -16.60 6.92 4.61
N GLY A 148 -16.50 5.85 3.91
CA GLY A 148 -16.00 5.80 2.57
C GLY A 148 -16.54 6.89 1.69
N PHE A 149 -16.08 6.86 0.54
CA PHE A 149 -16.52 7.61 -0.60
C PHE A 149 -17.99 8.10 -0.53
N PRO A 150 -18.31 9.35 -0.80
CA PRO A 150 -17.44 10.45 -1.15
C PRO A 150 -17.39 11.47 -0.02
N GLY A 151 -16.30 11.67 0.59
CA GLY A 151 -16.25 12.86 1.42
C GLY A 151 -15.26 12.93 2.54
N ASN A 152 -14.71 11.84 3.03
CA ASN A 152 -13.60 11.95 3.95
C ASN A 152 -12.75 10.69 3.94
N SER A 153 -11.50 10.95 3.63
CA SER A 153 -10.31 10.16 3.87
C SER A 153 -10.37 8.70 3.46
N ASP A 154 -9.62 8.45 2.46
CA ASP A 154 -9.01 7.19 2.09
C ASP A 154 -9.96 5.99 2.02
N PRO A 155 -10.91 5.96 1.07
CA PRO A 155 -11.48 4.69 0.67
C PRO A 155 -10.30 3.81 0.26
N CYS A 156 -10.32 2.53 0.65
CA CYS A 156 -9.30 1.60 0.25
C CYS A 156 -9.51 1.26 -1.23
N VAL A 157 -8.99 2.12 -2.12
CA VAL A 157 -9.15 2.02 -3.57
C VAL A 157 -8.03 1.18 -4.15
N TYR A 158 -8.38 0.22 -4.98
CA TYR A 158 -7.47 -0.56 -5.80
C TYR A 158 -7.58 -0.15 -7.27
N PRO A 159 -6.47 0.01 -8.02
CA PRO A 159 -5.08 0.13 -7.54
C PRO A 159 -4.85 1.47 -6.86
N GLY A 160 -4.21 1.44 -5.71
CA GLY A 160 -3.98 2.65 -4.92
C GLY A 160 -3.69 2.33 -3.47
N SER A 161 -4.44 2.94 -2.56
CA SER A 161 -4.39 2.64 -1.12
C SER A 161 -4.65 1.17 -0.81
N ALA A 162 -5.42 0.45 -1.62
CA ALA A 162 -5.40 -1.02 -1.68
C ALA A 162 -4.30 -1.49 -2.63
N SER A 163 -3.34 -2.25 -2.12
CA SER A 163 -2.18 -2.73 -2.87
C SER A 163 -2.44 -3.99 -3.70
N VAL A 164 -3.41 -4.82 -3.30
CA VAL A 164 -3.78 -6.09 -3.93
C VAL A 164 -5.29 -6.27 -3.97
N GLN A 165 -5.82 -7.17 -4.84
CA GLN A 165 -7.27 -7.30 -5.05
C GLN A 165 -7.89 -8.48 -4.27
N PHE A 166 -7.47 -8.70 -3.02
CA PHE A 166 -8.10 -9.69 -2.16
C PHE A 166 -8.24 -9.23 -0.71
N LEU A 167 -9.21 -9.80 -0.04
CA LEU A 167 -9.46 -9.76 1.39
C LEU A 167 -9.39 -11.19 1.93
N ALA A 168 -9.05 -11.36 3.20
CA ALA A 168 -9.15 -12.67 3.85
C ALA A 168 -9.64 -12.53 5.29
N ALA A 169 -10.29 -13.58 5.80
CA ALA A 169 -10.68 -13.65 7.20
C ALA A 169 -10.41 -15.05 7.73
N TYR A 170 -9.66 -15.20 8.82
CA TYR A 170 -9.24 -16.51 9.28
C TYR A 170 -9.32 -16.67 10.81
N GLY A 171 -9.42 -17.90 11.23
CA GLY A 171 -9.36 -18.30 12.63
C GLY A 171 -8.06 -19.05 12.92
N SER A 172 -8.10 -19.93 13.93
CA SER A 172 -6.92 -20.69 14.37
C SER A 172 -6.44 -21.73 13.34
N ARG A 173 -7.30 -22.19 12.44
CA ARG A 173 -6.95 -23.23 11.46
C ARG A 173 -7.35 -22.86 10.04
N TYR A 174 -8.60 -22.48 9.81
CA TYR A 174 -9.13 -22.24 8.46
C TYR A 174 -9.50 -20.79 8.24
N GLY A 175 -9.32 -20.32 7.01
CA GLY A 175 -9.66 -18.99 6.56
C GLY A 175 -10.49 -18.99 5.28
N LEU A 176 -11.14 -17.86 5.04
CA LEU A 176 -11.89 -17.50 3.86
C LEU A 176 -11.08 -16.48 3.04
N TYR A 177 -10.89 -16.77 1.77
CA TYR A 177 -10.27 -15.92 0.78
C TYR A 177 -11.34 -15.29 -0.11
N TYR A 178 -11.32 -13.98 -0.32
CA TYR A 178 -12.25 -13.26 -1.18
C TYR A 178 -11.49 -12.31 -2.08
N ALA A 179 -11.58 -12.48 -3.39
CA ALA A 179 -10.80 -11.71 -4.36
C ALA A 179 -11.58 -11.38 -5.63
N ALA A 180 -11.05 -10.44 -6.40
CA ALA A 180 -11.40 -10.23 -7.79
C ALA A 180 -10.29 -10.81 -8.67
N ASP A 181 -10.59 -11.84 -9.48
CA ASP A 181 -9.67 -12.39 -10.47
C ASP A 181 -9.65 -11.51 -11.74
N ASP A 182 -9.33 -10.24 -11.56
CA ASP A 182 -9.36 -9.23 -12.62
C ASP A 182 -7.97 -8.95 -13.22
N PRO A 183 -7.64 -9.51 -14.39
CA PRO A 183 -6.35 -9.29 -15.04
C PRO A 183 -6.22 -7.90 -15.66
N THR A 184 -7.28 -7.09 -15.67
CA THR A 184 -7.26 -5.72 -16.18
C THR A 184 -6.95 -4.68 -15.11
N HIS A 185 -7.00 -5.11 -13.83
CA HIS A 185 -6.78 -4.25 -12.66
C HIS A 185 -7.68 -3.01 -12.66
N SER A 186 -8.96 -3.16 -13.05
CA SER A 186 -9.92 -2.05 -13.01
C SER A 186 -10.09 -1.51 -11.58
N ILE A 187 -10.51 -0.27 -11.47
CA ILE A 187 -10.74 0.38 -10.17
C ILE A 187 -11.78 -0.41 -9.35
N LYS A 188 -11.49 -0.59 -8.07
CA LYS A 188 -12.36 -1.22 -7.07
C LYS A 188 -12.23 -0.53 -5.74
N THR A 189 -13.28 -0.55 -4.91
CA THR A 189 -13.13 -0.27 -3.48
C THR A 189 -13.06 -1.58 -2.70
N MET A 190 -12.20 -1.61 -1.70
CA MET A 190 -11.93 -2.81 -0.90
C MET A 190 -12.10 -2.46 0.59
N GLU A 191 -13.30 -2.68 1.08
CA GLU A 191 -13.73 -2.19 2.38
C GLU A 191 -14.10 -3.34 3.33
N ILE A 192 -14.03 -3.03 4.60
CA ILE A 192 -14.64 -3.82 5.67
C ILE A 192 -15.63 -2.94 6.41
N GLY A 193 -16.75 -3.48 6.82
CA GLY A 193 -17.81 -2.66 7.43
C GLY A 193 -18.73 -3.46 8.35
N PRO A 194 -19.64 -2.75 9.04
CA PRO A 194 -20.62 -3.40 9.89
C PRO A 194 -21.61 -4.24 9.07
N ALA A 195 -22.00 -5.37 9.64
CA ALA A 195 -23.08 -6.21 9.14
C ALA A 195 -24.08 -6.51 10.27
N ALA A 196 -25.17 -7.20 9.95
CA ALA A 196 -26.16 -7.57 10.94
C ALA A 196 -25.59 -8.54 11.99
N GLY A 197 -26.00 -8.38 13.25
CA GLY A 197 -25.52 -9.21 14.35
C GLY A 197 -24.05 -8.96 14.72
N SER A 198 -23.36 -10.03 15.14
CA SER A 198 -21.93 -9.99 15.48
C SER A 198 -21.07 -10.42 14.28
N SER A 199 -21.19 -9.71 13.14
CA SER A 199 -20.48 -10.03 11.93
C SER A 199 -19.90 -8.79 11.24
N VAL A 200 -18.96 -9.02 10.35
CA VAL A 200 -18.24 -8.03 9.55
C VAL A 200 -18.49 -8.31 8.08
N ARG A 201 -18.84 -7.29 7.30
CA ARG A 201 -18.98 -7.38 5.85
C ARG A 201 -17.62 -7.12 5.19
N LEU A 202 -17.18 -8.05 4.38
CA LEU A 202 -16.07 -7.89 3.46
C LEU A 202 -16.63 -7.41 2.11
N ARG A 203 -16.14 -6.29 1.61
CA ARG A 203 -16.68 -5.64 0.41
C ARG A 203 -15.62 -5.49 -0.66
N ILE A 204 -15.94 -5.98 -1.85
CA ILE A 204 -15.24 -5.65 -3.10
C ILE A 204 -16.29 -5.06 -4.04
N GLU A 205 -16.21 -3.75 -4.25
CA GLU A 205 -17.09 -3.04 -5.17
C GLU A 205 -16.33 -2.77 -6.48
N CYS A 206 -16.78 -3.40 -7.56
CA CYS A 206 -16.15 -3.33 -8.87
C CYS A 206 -16.78 -2.24 -9.74
N THR A 207 -15.95 -1.42 -10.39
CA THR A 207 -16.43 -0.47 -11.41
C THR A 207 -16.88 -1.20 -12.66
N CYS A 208 -17.84 -0.62 -13.36
CA CYS A 208 -18.42 -1.17 -14.59
C CYS A 208 -17.82 -0.57 -15.87
N ASP A 209 -17.03 0.52 -15.73
CA ASP A 209 -16.36 1.20 -16.84
C ASP A 209 -17.37 1.60 -17.96
N ARG A 210 -16.90 1.68 -19.19
CA ARG A 210 -17.73 1.96 -20.36
C ARG A 210 -18.90 0.99 -20.51
N GLN A 211 -18.69 -0.28 -20.16
CA GLN A 211 -19.74 -1.31 -20.22
C GLN A 211 -20.93 -0.99 -19.32
N GLY A 212 -20.72 -0.24 -18.23
CA GLY A 212 -21.82 0.23 -17.36
C GLY A 212 -22.79 1.18 -18.04
N MET A 213 -22.46 1.73 -19.21
CA MET A 213 -23.32 2.61 -20.02
C MET A 213 -24.27 1.82 -20.91
N GLU A 214 -24.12 0.52 -21.05
CA GLU A 214 -24.93 -0.35 -21.88
C GLU A 214 -26.18 -0.83 -21.12
N GLN A 215 -27.23 -1.21 -21.83
CA GLN A 215 -28.43 -1.78 -21.22
C GLN A 215 -28.24 -3.23 -20.75
N GLU A 216 -27.24 -3.89 -21.27
CA GLU A 216 -26.81 -5.23 -20.85
C GLU A 216 -25.33 -5.20 -20.48
N PHE A 217 -25.00 -5.79 -19.37
CA PHE A 217 -23.65 -5.81 -18.82
C PHE A 217 -23.37 -7.18 -18.20
N GLU A 218 -22.17 -7.69 -18.38
CA GLU A 218 -21.60 -8.79 -17.60
C GLU A 218 -20.21 -8.40 -17.15
N LEU A 219 -19.89 -8.59 -15.85
CA LEU A 219 -18.57 -8.29 -15.33
C LEU A 219 -17.53 -9.17 -16.07
N PRO A 220 -16.45 -8.58 -16.64
CA PRO A 220 -15.52 -9.33 -17.50
C PRO A 220 -14.60 -10.31 -16.76
N PHE A 221 -14.69 -10.38 -15.44
CA PHE A 221 -13.91 -11.25 -14.56
C PHE A 221 -14.78 -11.84 -13.45
N ASP A 222 -14.25 -12.80 -12.73
CA ASP A 222 -14.94 -13.43 -11.61
C ASP A 222 -14.53 -12.79 -10.27
N LEU A 223 -15.50 -12.66 -9.38
CA LEU A 223 -15.24 -12.52 -7.95
C LEU A 223 -15.17 -13.95 -7.37
N VAL A 224 -14.10 -14.25 -6.63
CA VAL A 224 -13.83 -15.60 -6.18
C VAL A 224 -13.85 -15.70 -4.66
N VAL A 225 -14.44 -16.80 -4.17
CA VAL A 225 -14.45 -17.14 -2.76
C VAL A 225 -13.83 -18.52 -2.61
N GLY A 226 -12.72 -18.59 -1.86
CA GLY A 226 -11.96 -19.79 -1.57
C GLY A 226 -11.81 -20.04 -0.08
N ALA A 227 -11.31 -21.21 0.27
CA ALA A 227 -10.92 -21.54 1.64
C ALA A 227 -9.45 -21.93 1.70
N PHE A 228 -8.81 -21.69 2.84
CA PHE A 228 -7.41 -22.05 3.06
C PHE A 228 -7.17 -22.50 4.51
N GLU A 229 -6.07 -23.20 4.74
CA GLU A 229 -5.55 -23.54 6.06
C GLU A 229 -4.36 -22.62 6.38
N GLY A 230 -4.36 -21.98 7.56
CA GLY A 230 -3.27 -21.12 8.03
C GLY A 230 -3.68 -19.67 8.25
N ASP A 231 -2.84 -18.75 7.80
CA ASP A 231 -2.92 -17.31 8.08
C ASP A 231 -2.89 -16.45 6.79
N TRP A 232 -2.70 -15.13 6.94
CA TRP A 232 -2.64 -14.20 5.82
C TRP A 232 -1.53 -14.51 4.80
N MET A 233 -0.43 -15.17 5.20
CA MET A 233 0.62 -15.58 4.26
C MET A 233 0.13 -16.68 3.32
N ASP A 234 -0.69 -17.61 3.84
CA ASP A 234 -1.30 -18.67 3.01
C ASP A 234 -2.33 -18.09 2.02
N ALA A 235 -3.07 -17.04 2.45
CA ALA A 235 -3.92 -16.28 1.53
C ALA A 235 -3.10 -15.55 0.44
N CYS A 236 -1.94 -14.99 0.79
CA CYS A 236 -1.00 -14.42 -0.18
C CYS A 236 -0.50 -15.47 -1.19
N GLU A 237 -0.27 -16.73 -0.78
CA GLU A 237 0.15 -17.79 -1.72
C GLU A 237 -0.94 -18.12 -2.76
N ILE A 238 -2.23 -18.00 -2.39
CA ILE A 238 -3.32 -18.13 -3.37
C ILE A 238 -3.21 -17.00 -4.40
N TYR A 239 -3.07 -15.75 -3.93
CA TYR A 239 -2.94 -14.60 -4.81
C TYR A 239 -1.68 -14.65 -5.68
N ARG A 240 -0.54 -15.09 -5.12
CA ARG A 240 0.73 -15.28 -5.85
C ARG A 240 0.59 -16.27 -7.00
N ARG A 241 -0.13 -17.37 -6.81
CA ARG A 241 -0.41 -18.36 -7.88
C ARG A 241 -1.21 -17.74 -9.02
N TRP A 242 -2.23 -16.92 -8.69
CA TRP A 242 -3.05 -16.22 -9.68
C TRP A 242 -2.22 -15.23 -10.50
N MET A 243 -1.45 -14.36 -9.83
CA MET A 243 -0.70 -13.29 -10.51
C MET A 243 0.62 -13.73 -11.16
N LYS A 244 1.06 -14.97 -10.97
CA LYS A 244 2.34 -15.51 -11.51
C LYS A 244 2.49 -15.31 -13.03
N HIS A 245 1.40 -15.25 -13.75
CA HIS A 245 1.37 -15.10 -15.21
C HIS A 245 0.95 -13.70 -15.67
N ASP A 246 0.82 -12.76 -14.76
CA ASP A 246 0.42 -11.41 -15.10
C ASP A 246 1.56 -10.68 -15.82
N PRO A 247 1.36 -10.22 -17.08
CA PRO A 247 2.40 -9.53 -17.86
C PRO A 247 2.82 -8.19 -17.24
N ILE A 248 2.01 -7.63 -16.35
CA ILE A 248 2.28 -6.35 -15.66
C ILE A 248 3.48 -6.44 -14.71
N MET A 249 3.84 -7.66 -14.27
CA MET A 249 4.96 -7.92 -13.37
C MET A 249 6.34 -7.88 -14.06
N LYS A 250 6.42 -7.33 -15.27
CA LYS A 250 7.69 -7.17 -16.00
C LYS A 250 8.24 -5.75 -15.88
N ARG A 251 9.53 -5.68 -15.56
CA ARG A 251 10.29 -4.43 -15.63
C ARG A 251 11.04 -4.37 -16.96
N ASP A 252 10.94 -3.24 -17.66
CA ASP A 252 11.56 -2.98 -18.97
C ASP A 252 12.78 -2.05 -18.88
N PHE A 253 13.32 -1.83 -17.69
CA PHE A 253 14.49 -1.00 -17.42
C PHE A 253 15.38 -1.59 -16.33
N ALA A 254 16.67 -1.23 -16.34
CA ALA A 254 17.61 -1.60 -15.31
C ALA A 254 17.46 -0.70 -14.07
N LEU A 255 17.63 -1.30 -12.90
CA LEU A 255 17.74 -0.52 -11.66
C LEU A 255 19.09 0.19 -11.60
N PRO A 256 19.18 1.39 -11.01
CA PRO A 256 20.47 2.06 -10.82
C PRO A 256 21.39 1.27 -9.88
N ASP A 257 22.68 1.27 -10.18
CA ASP A 257 23.70 0.54 -9.42
C ASP A 257 23.75 0.92 -7.92
N TRP A 258 23.38 2.16 -7.59
CA TRP A 258 23.37 2.63 -6.20
C TRP A 258 22.39 1.84 -5.31
N MET A 259 21.37 1.21 -5.87
CA MET A 259 20.47 0.34 -5.09
C MET A 259 21.19 -0.89 -4.53
N GLU A 260 22.20 -1.42 -5.26
CA GLU A 260 23.05 -2.52 -4.80
C GLU A 260 23.94 -2.13 -3.61
N GLU A 261 24.28 -0.85 -3.50
CA GLU A 261 25.07 -0.30 -2.40
C GLU A 261 24.26 -0.22 -1.10
N SER A 262 22.94 -0.37 -1.17
CA SER A 262 22.00 -0.30 -0.04
C SER A 262 22.19 0.95 0.82
N PRO A 263 22.02 2.17 0.24
CA PRO A 263 22.14 3.39 1.03
C PRO A 263 21.10 3.45 2.14
N VAL A 264 21.47 4.05 3.28
CA VAL A 264 20.50 4.39 4.31
C VAL A 264 19.75 5.67 3.87
N VAL A 265 18.42 5.63 3.91
CA VAL A 265 17.57 6.77 3.53
C VAL A 265 17.49 7.77 4.66
N ILE A 266 17.84 9.03 4.38
CA ILE A 266 17.78 10.12 5.35
C ILE A 266 16.72 11.12 4.93
N ILE A 267 15.61 11.16 5.66
CA ILE A 267 14.56 12.15 5.45
C ILE A 267 15.04 13.49 6.00
N TYR A 268 15.12 14.48 5.11
CA TYR A 268 15.67 15.80 5.40
C TYR A 268 14.59 16.86 5.14
N PRO A 269 13.85 17.30 6.18
CA PRO A 269 12.79 18.30 6.01
C PRO A 269 13.40 19.70 5.82
N VAL A 270 13.26 20.26 4.61
CA VAL A 270 13.89 21.55 4.23
C VAL A 270 13.12 22.74 4.79
N CYS A 271 11.79 22.76 4.62
CA CYS A 271 10.92 23.82 5.15
C CYS A 271 10.02 23.30 6.26
N GLY A 272 9.73 24.13 7.23
CA GLY A 272 8.61 23.97 8.13
C GLY A 272 7.27 24.25 7.43
N ASP A 273 6.20 23.73 7.95
CA ASP A 273 4.83 24.03 7.50
C ASP A 273 4.05 24.93 8.49
N GLY A 274 4.74 25.43 9.49
CA GLY A 274 4.16 26.28 10.54
C GLY A 274 3.18 25.57 11.49
N ARG A 275 2.85 24.28 11.22
CA ARG A 275 1.92 23.50 12.04
C ARG A 275 2.60 22.35 12.77
N ILE A 276 3.47 21.64 12.07
CA ILE A 276 4.09 20.41 12.55
C ILE A 276 5.60 20.62 12.78
N THR A 277 6.24 21.35 11.88
CA THR A 277 7.67 21.69 11.99
C THR A 277 7.90 23.16 12.32
N PRO A 278 8.93 23.46 13.15
CA PRO A 278 9.23 24.83 13.56
C PRO A 278 9.57 25.76 12.40
N GLU A 279 9.14 27.01 12.52
CA GLU A 279 9.55 28.14 11.69
C GLU A 279 10.45 29.08 12.53
N PRO A 280 11.44 29.76 11.94
CA PRO A 280 11.87 29.70 10.56
C PRO A 280 12.60 28.39 10.25
N ASN A 281 12.66 28.04 8.95
CA ASN A 281 13.37 26.86 8.48
C ASN A 281 14.85 26.89 8.88
N ARG A 282 15.29 25.81 9.53
CA ARG A 282 16.64 25.67 10.09
C ARG A 282 17.57 24.78 9.27
N PHE A 283 17.08 24.21 8.18
CA PHE A 283 17.87 23.37 7.28
C PHE A 283 18.56 24.12 6.14
N LEU A 284 18.18 25.39 5.90
CA LEU A 284 18.84 26.22 4.90
C LEU A 284 20.02 27.01 5.50
N PRO A 285 21.09 27.27 4.73
CA PRO A 285 21.33 26.76 3.37
C PRO A 285 21.47 25.23 3.37
N TYR A 286 21.24 24.58 2.23
CA TYR A 286 21.18 23.11 2.12
C TYR A 286 22.40 22.38 2.71
N GLU A 287 23.60 22.92 2.50
CA GLU A 287 24.82 22.32 2.99
C GLU A 287 25.06 22.46 4.50
N ARG A 288 24.18 23.12 5.23
CA ARG A 288 24.33 23.36 6.68
C ARG A 288 24.59 22.07 7.46
N ASN A 289 23.90 21.00 7.13
CA ASN A 289 24.04 19.70 7.80
C ASN A 289 24.97 18.73 7.07
N PHE A 290 25.70 19.17 6.03
CA PHE A 290 26.56 18.28 5.24
C PHE A 290 27.63 17.56 6.06
N THR A 291 28.29 18.28 7.00
CA THR A 291 29.27 17.66 7.93
C THR A 291 28.60 16.56 8.76
N ARG A 292 27.40 16.82 9.28
CA ARG A 292 26.64 15.84 10.05
C ARG A 292 26.24 14.62 9.23
N LEU A 293 25.85 14.81 7.97
CA LEU A 293 25.56 13.71 7.05
C LEU A 293 26.79 12.84 6.80
N LYS A 294 27.97 13.42 6.66
CA LYS A 294 29.24 12.68 6.55
C LYS A 294 29.56 11.88 7.83
N GLU A 295 29.37 12.49 8.99
CA GLU A 295 29.54 11.79 10.29
C GLU A 295 28.57 10.64 10.42
N LEU A 296 27.31 10.83 10.03
CA LEU A 296 26.27 9.81 10.05
C LEU A 296 26.60 8.66 9.10
N SER A 297 27.04 8.96 7.87
CA SER A 297 27.51 7.97 6.90
C SER A 297 28.66 7.14 7.46
N ALA A 298 29.65 7.78 8.09
CA ALA A 298 30.78 7.08 8.73
C ALA A 298 30.32 6.20 9.90
N ALA A 299 29.41 6.71 10.75
CA ALA A 299 28.87 5.94 11.88
C ALA A 299 28.07 4.71 11.42
N LEU A 300 27.32 4.81 10.32
CA LEU A 300 26.54 3.75 9.70
C LEU A 300 27.38 2.83 8.80
N ASP A 301 28.59 3.25 8.43
CA ASP A 301 29.43 2.58 7.42
C ASP A 301 28.62 2.35 6.11
N SER A 302 27.96 3.40 5.62
CA SER A 302 27.02 3.29 4.50
C SER A 302 26.94 4.58 3.68
N PRO A 303 26.79 4.50 2.36
CA PRO A 303 26.28 5.64 1.59
C PRO A 303 24.89 6.05 2.08
N LEU A 304 24.50 7.28 1.81
CA LEU A 304 23.20 7.81 2.17
C LEU A 304 22.41 8.17 0.90
N LEU A 305 21.08 7.97 0.96
CA LEU A 305 20.13 8.65 0.08
C LEU A 305 19.47 9.78 0.89
N VAL A 306 19.86 11.01 0.62
CA VAL A 306 19.31 12.19 1.29
C VAL A 306 18.02 12.60 0.59
N LEU A 307 16.89 12.33 1.21
CA LEU A 307 15.56 12.53 0.64
C LEU A 307 14.95 13.82 1.19
N LEU A 308 14.87 14.84 0.34
CA LEU A 308 14.40 16.17 0.70
C LEU A 308 12.88 16.24 0.71
N MET A 309 12.35 16.62 1.88
CA MET A 309 10.93 16.91 2.07
C MET A 309 10.72 18.43 2.12
N ARG A 310 9.63 18.94 1.53
CA ARG A 310 9.24 20.35 1.58
C ARG A 310 10.29 21.30 0.98
N TRP A 311 10.88 20.88 -0.12
CA TRP A 311 11.92 21.59 -0.84
C TRP A 311 11.39 22.49 -1.96
N ASP A 312 10.13 22.32 -2.32
CA ASP A 312 9.47 22.92 -3.48
C ASP A 312 9.32 24.46 -3.33
N HIS A 313 9.32 25.12 -4.46
CA HIS A 313 9.48 26.54 -4.73
C HIS A 313 8.82 27.54 -3.74
N ASN A 314 7.54 27.38 -3.46
CA ASN A 314 6.77 28.36 -2.68
C ASN A 314 6.20 27.76 -1.39
N GLY A 315 6.84 26.75 -0.86
CA GLY A 315 6.43 26.04 0.33
C GLY A 315 5.95 24.63 0.04
N PRO A 316 5.68 23.86 1.09
CA PRO A 316 5.39 22.44 0.95
C PRO A 316 4.07 22.18 0.22
N TRP A 317 4.08 21.10 -0.60
CA TRP A 317 2.88 20.56 -1.24
C TRP A 317 2.18 21.51 -2.23
N MET A 318 2.96 22.09 -3.16
CA MET A 318 2.47 23.01 -4.20
C MET A 318 2.56 22.42 -5.62
N PRO A 319 2.05 21.17 -5.89
CA PRO A 319 2.06 20.64 -7.23
C PRO A 319 1.23 21.49 -8.21
N PRO A 320 1.50 21.39 -9.51
CA PRO A 320 2.56 20.60 -10.13
C PRO A 320 3.89 21.35 -10.25
N TYR A 321 4.00 22.59 -9.79
CA TYR A 321 5.16 23.43 -9.99
C TYR A 321 6.13 23.34 -8.81
N TYR A 322 7.03 22.37 -8.86
CA TYR A 322 8.00 22.12 -7.79
C TYR A 322 9.26 22.96 -7.91
N TRP A 323 9.74 23.18 -9.15
CA TRP A 323 10.96 23.90 -9.39
C TRP A 323 10.75 25.42 -9.49
N PRO A 324 11.70 26.28 -9.06
CA PRO A 324 12.99 25.97 -8.46
C PRO A 324 12.89 25.59 -6.97
N PRO A 325 13.96 24.99 -6.38
CA PRO A 325 13.96 24.64 -4.96
C PRO A 325 13.96 25.87 -4.06
N VAL A 326 13.27 25.79 -2.92
CA VAL A 326 13.29 26.82 -1.89
C VAL A 326 14.73 27.07 -1.41
N GLY A 327 15.11 28.30 -1.15
CA GLY A 327 16.49 28.65 -0.77
C GLY A 327 17.46 28.84 -1.94
N GLY A 328 16.98 28.63 -3.18
CA GLY A 328 17.69 28.93 -4.42
C GLY A 328 18.37 27.74 -5.08
N GLU A 329 18.33 27.76 -6.39
CA GLU A 329 18.84 26.69 -7.25
C GLU A 329 20.35 26.48 -7.09
N GLU A 330 21.15 27.56 -7.00
CA GLU A 330 22.60 27.46 -6.86
C GLU A 330 23.01 26.72 -5.58
N SER A 331 22.37 27.05 -4.44
CA SER A 331 22.61 26.37 -3.17
C SER A 331 22.22 24.88 -3.24
N PHE A 332 21.07 24.58 -3.85
CA PHE A 332 20.62 23.22 -4.06
C PHE A 332 21.59 22.40 -4.91
N LEU A 333 21.99 22.91 -6.07
CA LEU A 333 22.93 22.23 -6.98
C LEU A 333 24.30 22.02 -6.35
N THR A 334 24.80 23.03 -5.59
CA THR A 334 26.04 22.88 -4.82
C THR A 334 25.94 21.75 -3.80
N PHE A 335 24.79 21.60 -3.15
CA PHE A 335 24.55 20.52 -2.21
C PHE A 335 24.49 19.16 -2.89
N CYS A 336 23.77 19.04 -4.02
CA CYS A 336 23.74 17.82 -4.84
C CYS A 336 25.15 17.36 -5.23
N ASP A 337 25.97 18.28 -5.77
CA ASP A 337 27.35 18.02 -6.16
C ASP A 337 28.21 17.54 -4.98
N LYS A 338 28.06 18.15 -3.80
CA LYS A 338 28.76 17.73 -2.58
C LYS A 338 28.34 16.32 -2.14
N LEU A 339 27.04 15.98 -2.22
CA LEU A 339 26.53 14.66 -1.88
C LEU A 339 27.10 13.61 -2.83
N HIS A 340 27.02 13.81 -4.13
CA HIS A 340 27.54 12.88 -5.14
C HIS A 340 29.06 12.68 -5.00
N LYS A 341 29.84 13.74 -4.81
CA LYS A 341 31.29 13.67 -4.57
C LYS A 341 31.64 12.87 -3.30
N ALA A 342 30.74 12.85 -2.33
CA ALA A 342 30.89 12.05 -1.09
C ALA A 342 30.36 10.61 -1.24
N GLY A 343 29.88 10.20 -2.42
CA GLY A 343 29.31 8.87 -2.66
C GLY A 343 27.87 8.72 -2.20
N HIS A 344 27.18 9.81 -1.91
CA HIS A 344 25.78 9.82 -1.50
C HIS A 344 24.85 10.07 -2.68
N ARG A 345 23.55 9.90 -2.46
CA ARG A 345 22.47 10.13 -3.43
C ARG A 345 21.51 11.17 -2.91
N ILE A 346 20.75 11.78 -3.81
CA ILE A 346 19.73 12.76 -3.48
C ILE A 346 18.38 12.35 -4.04
N GLY A 347 17.35 12.48 -3.22
CA GLY A 347 15.97 12.25 -3.59
C GLY A 347 15.07 13.43 -3.20
N LEU A 348 13.90 13.49 -3.80
CA LEU A 348 12.91 14.54 -3.58
C LEU A 348 11.54 13.93 -3.34
N TYR A 349 10.74 14.54 -2.44
CA TYR A 349 9.29 14.33 -2.37
C TYR A 349 8.58 15.27 -3.33
N GLY A 350 7.55 14.78 -4.03
CA GLY A 350 6.55 15.57 -4.75
C GLY A 350 5.22 15.54 -4.00
N SER A 351 4.14 15.99 -4.65
CA SER A 351 2.80 15.98 -4.04
C SER A 351 1.72 15.50 -5.00
N GLY A 352 2.07 14.64 -5.93
CA GLY A 352 1.13 13.92 -6.77
C GLY A 352 0.54 14.71 -7.94
N THR A 353 -0.57 14.17 -8.44
CA THR A 353 -1.27 14.63 -9.65
C THR A 353 -2.31 15.71 -9.34
N LEU A 354 -1.91 16.76 -8.64
CA LEU A 354 -2.78 17.86 -8.24
C LEU A 354 -2.35 19.17 -8.91
N TYR A 355 -3.26 20.13 -8.96
CA TYR A 355 -3.00 21.52 -9.31
C TYR A 355 -3.34 22.41 -8.13
N THR A 356 -2.33 23.01 -7.51
CA THR A 356 -2.52 23.93 -6.40
C THR A 356 -2.86 25.31 -6.93
N ARG A 357 -4.06 25.79 -6.63
CA ARG A 357 -4.53 27.13 -7.00
C ARG A 357 -4.08 28.18 -6.00
N LYS A 358 -4.14 27.85 -4.70
CA LYS A 358 -3.76 28.76 -3.61
C LYS A 358 -3.33 27.98 -2.38
N SER A 359 -2.24 28.43 -1.77
CA SER A 359 -1.86 27.98 -0.43
C SER A 359 -2.72 28.64 0.65
N ARG A 360 -2.97 27.92 1.75
CA ARG A 360 -3.61 28.46 2.95
C ARG A 360 -2.59 28.86 4.04
N ILE A 361 -1.33 28.49 3.85
CA ILE A 361 -0.26 28.69 4.83
C ILE A 361 0.91 29.51 4.28
N HIS A 362 0.99 29.72 2.95
CA HIS A 362 2.04 30.47 2.28
C HIS A 362 1.43 31.47 1.28
N ASP A 363 2.18 32.51 0.94
CA ASP A 363 1.80 33.46 -0.11
C ASP A 363 2.09 32.89 -1.49
N TYR A 364 1.22 31.98 -1.92
CA TYR A 364 1.28 31.30 -3.22
C TYR A 364 -0.09 31.29 -3.86
N SER A 365 -0.18 31.69 -5.13
CA SER A 365 -1.42 31.63 -5.90
C SER A 365 -1.15 31.53 -7.40
N THR A 366 -1.84 30.59 -8.05
CA THR A 366 -1.89 30.39 -9.49
C THR A 366 -3.28 30.67 -10.06
N GLU A 367 -4.17 31.30 -9.29
CA GLU A 367 -5.56 31.59 -9.66
C GLU A 367 -5.68 32.38 -10.98
N GLU A 368 -4.77 33.33 -11.19
CA GLU A 368 -4.76 34.14 -12.43
C GLU A 368 -4.38 33.29 -13.64
N GLU A 369 -3.36 32.45 -13.52
CA GLU A 369 -2.96 31.50 -14.57
C GLU A 369 -4.08 30.51 -14.87
N TYR A 370 -4.62 29.87 -13.81
CA TYR A 370 -5.72 28.91 -13.91
C TYR A 370 -6.87 29.47 -14.74
N ARG A 371 -7.32 30.70 -14.41
CA ARG A 371 -8.41 31.38 -15.10
C ARG A 371 -8.03 31.78 -16.52
N LYS A 372 -6.87 32.46 -16.73
CA LYS A 372 -6.44 32.96 -18.04
C LYS A 372 -6.23 31.86 -19.08
N ARG A 373 -5.67 30.72 -18.64
CA ARG A 373 -5.40 29.56 -19.50
C ARG A 373 -6.60 28.62 -19.61
N GLY A 374 -7.67 28.83 -18.83
CA GLY A 374 -8.86 27.96 -18.79
C GLY A 374 -8.49 26.55 -18.37
N LEU A 375 -7.63 26.37 -17.35
CA LEU A 375 -7.10 25.08 -16.95
C LEU A 375 -8.15 24.16 -16.34
N GLU A 376 -9.29 24.70 -15.92
CA GLU A 376 -10.42 23.92 -15.37
C GLU A 376 -10.85 22.78 -16.30
N ARG A 377 -10.76 23.00 -17.62
CA ARG A 377 -11.12 21.97 -18.63
C ARG A 377 -10.26 20.70 -18.61
N PHE A 378 -9.14 20.71 -17.90
CA PHE A 378 -8.23 19.58 -17.78
C PHE A 378 -8.32 18.90 -16.41
N MET A 379 -9.16 19.42 -15.51
CA MET A 379 -9.26 18.90 -14.16
C MET A 379 -10.25 17.74 -14.08
N ALA A 380 -9.97 16.78 -13.22
CA ALA A 380 -10.90 15.70 -12.93
C ALA A 380 -12.22 16.25 -12.40
N ARG A 381 -13.33 15.65 -12.82
CA ARG A 381 -14.68 16.09 -12.46
C ARG A 381 -15.39 15.04 -11.64
N GLY A 382 -16.05 15.48 -10.60
CA GLY A 382 -17.00 14.68 -9.85
C GLY A 382 -18.27 14.37 -10.64
N PRO A 383 -19.18 13.57 -10.07
CA PRO A 383 -20.38 13.11 -10.74
C PRO A 383 -21.34 14.24 -11.16
N LYS A 384 -21.29 15.40 -10.50
CA LYS A 384 -22.09 16.60 -10.84
C LYS A 384 -21.30 17.64 -11.63
N GLY A 385 -20.14 17.29 -12.15
CA GLY A 385 -19.24 18.18 -12.89
C GLY A 385 -18.40 19.10 -12.00
N GLU A 386 -18.42 18.91 -10.69
CA GLU A 386 -17.62 19.66 -9.73
C GLU A 386 -16.13 19.38 -9.88
N VAL A 387 -15.33 20.39 -9.61
CA VAL A 387 -13.86 20.35 -9.64
C VAL A 387 -13.34 20.69 -8.25
N ASP A 388 -12.68 19.74 -7.59
CA ASP A 388 -12.17 19.96 -6.24
C ASP A 388 -10.91 19.10 -5.99
N ALA A 389 -10.06 19.54 -5.04
CA ALA A 389 -8.95 18.75 -4.53
C ALA A 389 -9.17 18.44 -3.05
N ARG A 390 -9.22 17.19 -2.71
CA ARG A 390 -9.50 16.71 -1.36
C ARG A 390 -8.24 16.56 -0.53
N ILE A 391 -7.14 16.13 -1.16
CA ILE A 391 -5.86 15.89 -0.46
C ILE A 391 -5.27 17.21 0.01
N CYS A 392 -4.88 17.26 1.28
CA CYS A 392 -4.30 18.44 1.94
C CYS A 392 -5.13 19.71 1.80
N SER A 393 -6.46 19.61 1.71
CA SER A 393 -7.38 20.75 1.57
C SER A 393 -7.32 21.75 2.74
N ASN A 394 -6.81 21.34 3.89
CA ASN A 394 -6.53 22.22 5.04
C ASN A 394 -5.29 23.12 4.86
N ILE A 395 -4.40 22.78 3.92
CA ILE A 395 -3.16 23.51 3.60
C ILE A 395 -3.32 24.35 2.35
N ARG A 396 -4.00 23.78 1.34
CA ARG A 396 -4.13 24.37 0.01
C ARG A 396 -5.56 24.27 -0.54
N GLN A 397 -5.86 25.16 -1.46
CA GLN A 397 -7.01 25.06 -2.35
C GLN A 397 -6.50 24.65 -3.73
N GLY A 398 -7.08 23.61 -4.29
CA GLY A 398 -6.61 23.05 -5.57
C GLY A 398 -7.66 22.21 -6.25
N THR A 399 -7.24 21.50 -7.28
CA THR A 399 -8.05 20.61 -8.10
C THR A 399 -7.22 19.40 -8.55
N GLU A 400 -7.86 18.25 -8.73
CA GLU A 400 -7.19 17.06 -9.23
C GLU A 400 -7.01 17.12 -10.75
N LEU A 401 -5.81 16.77 -11.23
CA LEU A 401 -5.53 16.66 -12.67
C LEU A 401 -6.23 15.42 -13.25
N CYS A 402 -6.89 15.56 -14.40
CA CYS A 402 -7.29 14.38 -15.15
C CYS A 402 -6.10 13.88 -15.98
N ILE A 403 -5.54 12.75 -15.58
CA ILE A 403 -4.30 12.20 -16.14
C ILE A 403 -4.41 11.66 -17.56
N THR A 404 -5.61 11.69 -18.17
CA THR A 404 -5.79 11.41 -19.60
C THR A 404 -5.64 12.66 -20.47
N GLU A 405 -5.65 13.84 -19.87
CA GLU A 405 -5.54 15.10 -20.59
C GLU A 405 -4.06 15.40 -20.91
N PRO A 406 -3.72 15.65 -22.20
CA PRO A 406 -2.34 15.83 -22.63
C PRO A 406 -1.59 16.88 -21.82
N TRP A 407 -2.21 18.02 -21.55
CA TRP A 407 -1.59 19.08 -20.74
C TRP A 407 -1.19 18.61 -19.34
N CYS A 408 -2.00 17.75 -18.71
CA CYS A 408 -1.71 17.20 -17.39
C CYS A 408 -0.47 16.29 -17.43
N VAL A 409 -0.38 15.45 -18.45
CA VAL A 409 0.80 14.59 -18.69
C VAL A 409 2.04 15.44 -18.95
N ASP A 410 1.93 16.46 -19.82
CA ASP A 410 3.04 17.32 -20.19
C ASP A 410 3.63 18.07 -18.99
N VAL A 411 2.77 18.67 -18.14
CA VAL A 411 3.25 19.41 -16.96
C VAL A 411 3.95 18.51 -15.95
N MET A 412 3.47 17.27 -15.75
CA MET A 412 4.12 16.30 -14.86
C MET A 412 5.46 15.85 -15.45
N CYS A 413 5.52 15.57 -16.74
CA CYS A 413 6.75 15.18 -17.42
C CYS A 413 7.79 16.31 -17.45
N GLU A 414 7.36 17.57 -17.59
CA GLU A 414 8.25 18.72 -17.51
C GLU A 414 8.96 18.83 -16.16
N GLN A 415 8.22 18.62 -15.05
CA GLN A 415 8.82 18.63 -13.72
C GLN A 415 9.81 17.47 -13.54
N VAL A 416 9.46 16.28 -13.99
CA VAL A 416 10.36 15.11 -13.95
C VAL A 416 11.63 15.38 -14.76
N LYS A 417 11.48 15.99 -15.93
CA LYS A 417 12.63 16.37 -16.79
C LYS A 417 13.56 17.34 -16.06
N LEU A 418 13.01 18.43 -15.50
CA LEU A 418 13.79 19.41 -14.74
C LEU A 418 14.57 18.75 -13.60
N VAL A 419 13.91 17.93 -12.81
CA VAL A 419 14.55 17.22 -11.69
C VAL A 419 15.66 16.28 -12.17
N ALA A 420 15.43 15.56 -13.26
CA ALA A 420 16.42 14.65 -13.85
C ALA A 420 17.63 15.40 -14.44
N GLU A 421 17.42 16.51 -15.18
CA GLU A 421 18.48 17.34 -15.76
C GLU A 421 19.43 17.93 -14.70
N HIS A 422 18.93 18.08 -13.46
CA HIS A 422 19.69 18.61 -12.33
C HIS A 422 20.31 17.51 -11.43
N GLY A 423 20.33 16.26 -11.91
CA GLY A 423 21.12 15.19 -11.31
C GLY A 423 20.49 14.56 -10.06
N VAL A 424 19.18 14.67 -9.84
CA VAL A 424 18.49 13.97 -8.76
C VAL A 424 18.39 12.49 -9.07
N ASP A 425 18.60 11.62 -8.07
CA ASP A 425 18.62 10.15 -8.24
C ASP A 425 17.24 9.50 -8.04
N PHE A 426 16.39 10.11 -7.21
CA PHE A 426 15.06 9.59 -6.89
C PHE A 426 14.03 10.73 -6.76
N PHE A 427 12.86 10.55 -7.34
CA PHE A 427 11.75 11.50 -7.20
C PHE A 427 10.45 10.77 -6.85
N GLN A 428 10.02 10.89 -5.60
CA GLN A 428 8.71 10.40 -5.16
C GLN A 428 7.62 11.38 -5.59
N ILE A 429 7.47 11.57 -6.90
CA ILE A 429 6.55 12.56 -7.48
C ILE A 429 5.08 12.25 -7.18
N LEU A 430 4.74 10.96 -7.03
CA LEU A 430 3.38 10.50 -6.70
C LEU A 430 3.16 10.37 -5.18
N ASP A 431 3.76 11.25 -4.35
CA ASP A 431 3.67 11.16 -2.90
C ASP A 431 2.22 11.20 -2.44
N GLN A 432 1.33 11.94 -2.84
CA GLN A 432 -0.07 11.94 -2.39
C GLN A 432 -1.03 11.13 -3.26
N ASN A 433 -0.51 10.39 -4.22
CA ASN A 433 -1.21 9.33 -4.93
C ASN A 433 -0.85 7.98 -4.31
N HIS A 434 -1.49 7.62 -3.19
CA HIS A 434 -1.20 6.41 -2.45
C HIS A 434 -1.19 5.19 -3.37
N GLY A 435 -0.06 4.46 -3.40
CA GLY A 435 0.09 3.28 -4.25
C GLY A 435 0.00 3.52 -5.76
N GLY A 436 0.02 4.79 -6.22
CA GLY A 436 -0.23 5.16 -7.61
C GLY A 436 -1.71 5.37 -7.93
N GLU A 437 -2.55 5.65 -6.94
CA GLU A 437 -3.97 5.92 -7.14
C GLU A 437 -4.21 7.07 -8.10
N SER A 438 -5.18 6.90 -9.00
CA SER A 438 -5.69 7.96 -9.87
C SER A 438 -7.05 8.43 -9.40
N PHE A 439 -7.32 9.73 -9.52
CA PHE A 439 -8.60 10.29 -9.13
C PHE A 439 -9.69 9.91 -10.15
N VAL A 440 -10.89 9.64 -9.63
CA VAL A 440 -12.06 9.37 -10.50
C VAL A 440 -12.43 10.62 -11.29
N CYS A 441 -12.89 10.43 -12.53
CA CYS A 441 -13.38 11.52 -13.39
C CYS A 441 -14.63 11.09 -14.14
N TYR A 442 -15.68 11.91 -14.04
CA TYR A 442 -16.96 11.71 -14.72
C TYR A 442 -17.13 12.65 -15.94
N ALA A 443 -16.05 13.33 -16.36
CA ALA A 443 -16.11 14.22 -17.52
C ALA A 443 -16.50 13.46 -18.79
N ARG A 444 -17.35 14.08 -19.63
CA ARG A 444 -17.82 13.52 -20.90
C ARG A 444 -17.01 14.01 -22.10
N ASP A 445 -16.22 15.04 -21.88
CA ASP A 445 -15.41 15.76 -22.89
C ASP A 445 -13.91 15.51 -22.73
N HIS A 446 -13.50 14.59 -21.82
CA HIS A 446 -12.13 14.15 -21.67
C HIS A 446 -11.81 12.89 -22.50
N HIS A 447 -10.53 12.53 -22.58
CA HIS A 447 -10.06 11.41 -23.39
C HIS A 447 -10.25 10.03 -22.70
N HIS A 448 -11.41 9.84 -22.05
CA HIS A 448 -11.80 8.60 -21.37
C HIS A 448 -13.32 8.45 -21.31
N PRO A 449 -13.86 7.24 -21.03
CA PRO A 449 -15.28 7.07 -20.72
C PRO A 449 -15.69 7.85 -19.47
N PRO A 450 -16.96 8.33 -19.39
CA PRO A 450 -17.41 9.18 -18.28
C PRO A 450 -17.69 8.43 -16.97
N LEU A 451 -17.39 7.13 -16.88
CA LEU A 451 -17.46 6.34 -15.65
C LEU A 451 -16.05 5.88 -15.23
N PRO A 452 -15.81 5.75 -13.91
CA PRO A 452 -14.59 5.13 -13.42
C PRO A 452 -14.41 3.69 -13.92
N GLY A 453 -13.16 3.28 -14.11
CA GLY A 453 -12.89 1.92 -14.59
C GLY A 453 -11.43 1.66 -14.95
N VAL A 454 -11.21 0.67 -15.79
CA VAL A 454 -9.87 0.20 -16.21
C VAL A 454 -9.03 1.27 -16.91
N TRP A 455 -9.66 2.25 -17.53
CA TRP A 455 -8.94 3.34 -18.20
C TRP A 455 -8.05 4.13 -17.23
N GLN A 456 -8.45 4.26 -15.97
CA GLN A 456 -7.69 4.98 -14.93
C GLN A 456 -6.37 4.25 -14.64
N THR A 457 -6.42 2.94 -14.42
CA THR A 457 -5.22 2.11 -14.22
C THR A 457 -4.28 2.20 -15.41
N ARG A 458 -4.82 2.12 -16.64
CA ARG A 458 -4.02 2.24 -17.87
C ARG A 458 -3.43 3.63 -18.03
N ALA A 459 -4.18 4.68 -17.72
CA ALA A 459 -3.70 6.06 -17.80
C ALA A 459 -2.58 6.33 -16.80
N MET A 460 -2.71 5.85 -15.55
CA MET A 460 -1.66 5.99 -14.54
C MET A 460 -0.42 5.19 -14.92
N ALA A 461 -0.55 3.94 -15.36
CA ALA A 461 0.57 3.14 -15.84
C ALA A 461 1.29 3.85 -17.00
N LYS A 462 0.53 4.46 -17.94
CA LYS A 462 1.08 5.22 -19.06
C LYS A 462 1.77 6.51 -18.61
N LEU A 463 1.21 7.21 -17.62
CA LEU A 463 1.84 8.40 -17.04
C LEU A 463 3.19 8.04 -16.40
N ILE A 464 3.24 7.01 -15.57
CA ILE A 464 4.47 6.52 -14.93
C ILE A 464 5.52 6.15 -15.97
N GLU A 465 5.14 5.39 -17.01
CA GLU A 465 6.02 5.02 -18.13
C GLU A 465 6.56 6.27 -18.84
N THR A 466 5.68 7.26 -19.12
CA THR A 466 6.06 8.47 -19.85
C THR A 466 7.01 9.32 -19.02
N MET A 467 6.73 9.52 -17.73
CA MET A 467 7.62 10.23 -16.81
C MET A 467 9.01 9.56 -16.75
N ARG A 468 9.04 8.23 -16.59
CA ARG A 468 10.30 7.46 -16.55
C ARG A 468 11.11 7.60 -17.84
N ARG A 469 10.46 7.50 -19.01
CA ARG A 469 11.13 7.69 -20.31
C ARG A 469 11.62 9.11 -20.52
N THR A 470 10.86 10.10 -20.04
CA THR A 470 11.27 11.51 -20.06
C THR A 470 12.53 11.74 -19.23
N ALA A 471 12.58 11.16 -18.01
CA ALA A 471 13.80 11.21 -17.20
C ALA A 471 14.99 10.53 -17.90
N ALA A 472 14.81 9.32 -18.41
CA ALA A 472 15.87 8.57 -19.08
C ALA A 472 16.43 9.30 -20.31
N ALA A 473 15.61 10.06 -21.03
CA ALA A 473 16.02 10.85 -22.19
C ALA A 473 17.00 11.99 -21.84
N THR A 474 17.07 12.41 -20.56
CA THR A 474 18.06 13.40 -20.08
C THR A 474 19.45 12.80 -19.87
N GLY A 475 19.59 11.47 -19.90
CA GLY A 475 20.81 10.74 -19.57
C GLY A 475 20.98 10.43 -18.08
N ASN A 476 20.07 10.88 -17.22
CA ASN A 476 20.04 10.57 -15.80
C ASN A 476 18.96 9.50 -15.49
N PRO A 477 19.30 8.33 -14.95
CA PRO A 477 18.34 7.27 -14.62
C PRO A 477 17.61 7.56 -13.30
N LEU A 478 16.78 8.60 -13.29
CA LEU A 478 15.96 8.98 -12.17
C LEU A 478 14.92 7.88 -11.86
N LEU A 479 14.88 7.38 -10.63
CA LEU A 479 13.79 6.54 -10.15
C LEU A 479 12.57 7.39 -9.77
N ILE A 480 11.39 6.86 -10.06
CA ILE A 480 10.10 7.46 -9.69
C ILE A 480 9.44 6.58 -8.64
N GLY A 481 8.81 7.19 -7.64
CA GLY A 481 8.08 6.51 -6.59
C GLY A 481 6.76 7.18 -6.22
N CYS A 482 6.02 6.50 -5.35
CA CYS A 482 4.77 6.97 -4.75
C CYS A 482 4.79 6.83 -3.24
N GLU A 483 3.81 7.44 -2.57
CA GLU A 483 3.53 7.21 -1.16
C GLU A 483 2.77 5.89 -0.99
N ASN A 484 3.03 5.18 0.13
CA ASN A 484 2.29 4.03 0.61
C ASN A 484 2.43 2.75 -0.24
N VAL A 485 3.61 2.37 -0.64
CA VAL A 485 3.95 1.25 -1.53
C VAL A 485 3.20 1.28 -2.88
N ALA A 486 3.82 0.85 -3.94
CA ALA A 486 3.12 0.75 -5.22
C ALA A 486 2.12 -0.41 -5.21
N ALA A 487 0.91 -0.17 -5.71
CA ALA A 487 -0.08 -1.22 -5.93
C ALA A 487 0.36 -2.19 -7.04
N ALA A 488 -0.19 -3.40 -7.03
CA ALA A 488 0.21 -4.49 -7.92
C ALA A 488 0.48 -4.09 -9.39
N PRO A 489 -0.38 -3.31 -10.09
CA PRO A 489 -0.14 -2.96 -11.48
C PRO A 489 1.03 -1.99 -11.71
N TYR A 490 1.56 -1.37 -10.66
CA TYR A 490 2.63 -0.37 -10.78
C TYR A 490 3.95 -0.80 -10.12
N VAL A 491 3.94 -1.88 -9.35
CA VAL A 491 5.08 -2.28 -8.51
C VAL A 491 6.37 -2.51 -9.30
N ALA A 492 6.28 -3.08 -10.51
CA ALA A 492 7.44 -3.30 -11.36
C ALA A 492 8.01 -2.00 -11.97
N GLN A 493 7.18 -0.96 -12.08
CA GLN A 493 7.54 0.35 -12.64
C GLN A 493 8.00 1.35 -11.59
N MET A 494 7.58 1.17 -10.32
CA MET A 494 7.98 1.97 -9.17
C MET A 494 8.63 1.06 -8.11
N PRO A 495 9.91 0.70 -8.30
CA PRO A 495 10.58 -0.31 -7.46
C PRO A 495 11.05 0.19 -6.10
N PHE A 496 10.86 1.47 -5.79
CA PHE A 496 11.36 2.11 -4.58
C PHE A 496 10.37 3.17 -4.10
N ASN A 497 9.74 2.95 -2.93
CA ASN A 497 8.62 3.77 -2.45
C ASN A 497 8.68 3.99 -0.95
N ASP A 498 8.09 5.08 -0.50
CA ASP A 498 7.83 5.39 0.90
C ASP A 498 6.68 4.50 1.43
N ARG A 499 6.99 3.57 2.31
CA ARG A 499 5.99 2.70 2.92
C ARG A 499 5.42 3.34 4.19
N ARG A 500 4.12 3.57 4.21
CA ARG A 500 3.42 4.02 5.43
C ARG A 500 3.20 2.85 6.40
N ASN A 501 3.15 3.17 7.68
CA ASN A 501 2.84 2.22 8.73
C ASN A 501 1.32 2.20 9.00
N PRO A 502 0.64 1.03 8.87
CA PRO A 502 -0.81 0.93 9.05
C PRO A 502 -1.25 0.82 10.52
N LEU A 503 -0.39 1.06 11.50
CA LEU A 503 -0.68 0.92 12.94
C LEU A 503 -1.90 1.73 13.43
N VAL A 504 -2.34 2.70 12.67
CA VAL A 504 -3.59 3.44 12.92
C VAL A 504 -4.79 2.51 12.86
N TYR A 505 -4.80 1.57 11.91
CA TYR A 505 -5.93 0.68 11.63
C TYR A 505 -5.79 -0.68 12.31
N GLY A 506 -4.60 -1.25 12.33
CA GLY A 506 -4.36 -2.58 12.84
C GLY A 506 -2.88 -2.93 12.88
N GLN A 507 -2.58 -4.22 13.00
CA GLN A 507 -1.23 -4.73 12.92
C GLN A 507 -0.80 -4.83 11.45
N GLU A 508 0.44 -4.51 11.14
CA GLU A 508 0.97 -4.61 9.79
C GLU A 508 1.17 -6.06 9.36
N ALA A 509 0.52 -6.46 8.26
CA ALA A 509 0.67 -7.79 7.63
C ALA A 509 1.84 -7.88 6.65
N ASN A 510 2.29 -6.75 6.10
CA ASN A 510 3.38 -6.66 5.13
C ASN A 510 3.23 -7.57 3.88
N ALA A 511 2.00 -7.71 3.39
CA ALA A 511 1.69 -8.57 2.25
C ALA A 511 2.37 -8.11 0.95
N VAL A 512 2.59 -6.79 0.79
CA VAL A 512 3.29 -6.24 -0.38
C VAL A 512 4.71 -6.76 -0.46
N GLN A 513 5.48 -6.74 0.64
CA GLN A 513 6.84 -7.29 0.63
C GLN A 513 6.81 -8.81 0.45
N TYR A 514 5.84 -9.49 1.07
CA TYR A 514 5.67 -10.92 0.89
C TYR A 514 5.44 -11.31 -0.58
N LEU A 515 4.60 -10.56 -1.29
CA LEU A 515 4.20 -10.85 -2.67
C LEU A 515 5.17 -10.31 -3.73
N PHE A 516 5.84 -9.18 -3.47
CA PHE A 516 6.49 -8.38 -4.51
C PHE A 516 7.95 -7.99 -4.21
N HIS A 517 8.57 -8.57 -3.19
CA HIS A 517 9.92 -8.18 -2.77
C HIS A 517 10.95 -8.22 -3.93
N GLU A 518 10.87 -9.19 -4.81
CA GLU A 518 11.75 -9.32 -5.99
C GLU A 518 11.52 -8.21 -7.05
N TYR A 519 10.40 -7.49 -6.96
CA TYR A 519 10.06 -6.38 -7.87
C TYR A 519 10.32 -5.02 -7.24
N ALA A 520 10.09 -4.86 -5.94
CA ALA A 520 10.22 -3.59 -5.25
C ALA A 520 10.80 -3.74 -3.85
N ASN A 521 11.77 -2.88 -3.53
CA ASN A 521 12.28 -2.73 -2.18
C ASN A 521 11.92 -1.32 -1.68
N ASN A 522 11.04 -1.24 -0.73
CA ASN A 522 10.57 0.00 -0.17
C ASN A 522 11.46 0.47 1.00
N PHE A 523 11.16 1.63 1.55
CA PHE A 523 11.73 2.14 2.79
C PHE A 523 10.61 2.65 3.70
N LEU A 524 10.84 2.64 5.01
CA LEU A 524 9.88 3.16 5.99
C LEU A 524 10.04 4.68 6.04
N GLY A 525 9.26 5.38 5.24
CA GLY A 525 9.47 6.75 4.84
C GLY A 525 9.35 7.83 5.91
N ASN A 526 8.54 8.84 5.65
CA ASN A 526 8.52 10.05 6.46
C ASN A 526 8.02 9.84 7.91
N GLU A 527 7.39 8.71 8.22
CA GLU A 527 6.99 8.30 9.57
C GLU A 527 6.13 9.32 10.35
N SER A 528 5.47 10.22 9.65
CA SER A 528 4.53 11.15 10.31
C SER A 528 3.47 10.38 11.10
N SER A 529 3.05 9.24 10.57
CA SER A 529 2.14 8.32 11.25
C SER A 529 2.68 7.75 12.55
N ALA A 530 4.01 7.64 12.73
CA ALA A 530 4.59 7.15 13.98
C ALA A 530 4.26 8.10 15.15
N TRP A 531 4.36 9.40 14.97
CA TRP A 531 3.99 10.37 15.99
C TRP A 531 2.51 10.41 16.31
N GLU A 532 1.68 10.26 15.29
CA GLU A 532 0.24 10.27 15.45
C GLU A 532 -0.28 9.01 16.14
N THR A 533 0.45 7.90 16.01
CA THR A 533 0.02 6.57 16.46
C THR A 533 0.77 6.04 17.65
N ILE A 534 2.10 6.25 17.75
CA ILE A 534 2.95 5.66 18.80
C ILE A 534 3.16 6.65 19.95
N ARG A 535 3.08 6.16 21.17
CA ARG A 535 3.55 6.88 22.37
C ARG A 535 5.06 6.70 22.49
N CYS A 536 5.83 7.49 21.73
CA CYS A 536 7.27 7.30 21.59
C CYS A 536 8.02 7.33 22.93
N ALA A 537 7.65 8.22 23.84
CA ALA A 537 8.25 8.30 25.17
C ALA A 537 7.97 7.06 26.03
N ASP A 538 6.80 6.43 25.86
CA ASP A 538 6.39 5.23 26.61
C ASP A 538 6.86 3.93 25.95
N SER A 539 7.44 4.01 24.77
CA SER A 539 7.99 2.91 23.96
C SER A 539 9.38 3.27 23.44
N PRO A 540 10.40 3.40 24.30
CA PRO A 540 11.69 3.98 23.95
C PRO A 540 12.46 3.21 22.88
N ASP A 541 12.25 1.90 22.74
CA ASP A 541 12.91 1.06 21.72
C ASP A 541 12.11 1.00 20.41
N ASN A 542 11.04 1.82 20.23
CA ASN A 542 10.15 1.70 19.05
C ASN A 542 10.89 1.98 17.72
N LEU A 543 11.89 2.87 17.69
CA LEU A 543 12.63 3.16 16.48
C LEU A 543 13.53 1.96 16.10
N GLN A 544 14.21 1.33 17.07
CA GLN A 544 14.96 0.12 16.83
C GLN A 544 14.06 -1.03 16.37
N LEU A 545 12.87 -1.18 16.97
CA LEU A 545 11.88 -2.17 16.52
C LEU A 545 11.48 -1.93 15.05
N ARG A 546 11.17 -0.68 14.66
CA ARG A 546 10.81 -0.36 13.28
C ARG A 546 11.94 -0.64 12.29
N LEU A 547 13.20 -0.34 12.67
CA LEU A 547 14.37 -0.70 11.87
C LEU A 547 14.54 -2.22 11.73
N ALA A 548 14.36 -2.97 12.82
CA ALA A 548 14.40 -4.42 12.81
C ALA A 548 13.31 -5.01 11.90
N MET A 549 12.09 -4.47 11.97
CA MET A 549 10.99 -4.88 11.11
C MET A 549 11.28 -4.57 9.63
N SER A 550 11.83 -3.39 9.30
CA SER A 550 12.24 -3.06 7.93
C SER A 550 13.32 -4.01 7.42
N PHE A 551 14.34 -4.31 8.25
CA PHE A 551 15.41 -5.22 7.87
C PHE A 551 14.91 -6.64 7.55
N VAL A 552 14.09 -7.25 8.43
CA VAL A 552 13.60 -8.61 8.20
C VAL A 552 12.58 -8.71 7.04
N ARG A 553 12.13 -7.59 6.53
CA ARG A 553 11.28 -7.46 5.32
C ARG A 553 12.08 -7.17 4.05
N GLY A 554 13.41 -7.03 4.16
CA GLY A 554 14.28 -6.69 3.03
C GLY A 554 14.17 -5.23 2.58
N GLU A 555 13.60 -4.32 3.40
CA GLU A 555 13.47 -2.90 3.08
C GLU A 555 14.76 -2.13 3.33
N TYR A 556 14.92 -0.97 2.68
CA TYR A 556 15.96 -0.02 3.01
C TYR A 556 15.69 0.61 4.38
N LEU A 557 16.76 0.78 5.17
CA LEU A 557 16.65 1.47 6.45
C LEU A 557 16.50 2.97 6.23
N SER A 558 15.73 3.63 7.07
CA SER A 558 15.50 5.08 6.97
C SER A 558 15.45 5.76 8.32
N PHE A 559 15.81 7.04 8.32
CA PHE A 559 15.74 7.94 9.46
C PHE A 559 15.22 9.31 9.05
N THR A 560 14.62 10.02 9.98
CA THR A 560 14.34 11.44 9.88
C THR A 560 15.33 12.21 10.76
N LEU A 561 15.87 13.33 10.27
CA LEU A 561 16.75 14.20 11.04
C LEU A 561 16.00 15.42 11.56
N ARG A 562 16.41 15.87 12.76
CA ARG A 562 16.15 17.23 13.27
C ARG A 562 17.12 18.22 12.64
N ASP A 563 16.83 19.50 12.79
CA ASP A 563 17.75 20.59 12.40
C ASP A 563 19.08 20.58 13.18
N SER A 564 19.11 19.97 14.36
CA SER A 564 20.34 19.68 15.12
C SER A 564 21.23 18.61 14.48
N GLY A 565 20.72 17.86 13.51
CA GLY A 565 21.36 16.67 12.93
C GLY A 565 21.16 15.40 13.74
N GLU A 566 20.35 15.43 14.81
CA GLU A 566 19.96 14.25 15.56
C GLU A 566 18.92 13.45 14.81
N ILE A 567 18.95 12.12 14.92
CA ILE A 567 17.87 11.24 14.46
C ILE A 567 16.65 11.51 15.32
N ASP A 568 15.48 11.65 14.65
CA ASP A 568 14.19 11.85 15.29
C ASP A 568 13.30 10.61 15.21
N TRP A 569 12.17 10.65 15.90
CA TRP A 569 11.16 9.57 15.87
C TRP A 569 10.44 9.48 14.52
N GLY A 570 10.26 10.60 13.82
CA GLY A 570 9.58 10.70 12.53
C GLY A 570 9.46 12.13 12.02
N ALA A 571 9.10 12.31 10.75
CA ALA A 571 9.17 13.60 10.04
C ALA A 571 8.19 14.68 10.52
N ALA A 572 7.10 14.29 11.16
CA ALA A 572 6.08 15.21 11.70
C ALA A 572 6.22 15.41 13.20
N ALA A 573 7.39 15.13 13.75
CA ALA A 573 7.63 15.14 15.17
C ALA A 573 7.53 16.54 15.79
N ASP A 574 7.01 16.59 16.99
CA ASP A 574 7.19 17.73 17.89
C ASP A 574 8.61 17.73 18.46
N TRP A 575 9.47 18.57 17.91
CA TRP A 575 10.87 18.67 18.33
C TRP A 575 11.06 19.21 19.75
N SER A 576 10.01 19.57 20.44
CA SER A 576 10.05 19.86 21.88
C SER A 576 10.23 18.59 22.71
N ALA A 577 9.82 17.43 22.18
CA ALA A 577 10.02 16.13 22.82
C ALA A 577 11.48 15.67 22.70
N PRO A 578 12.02 14.90 23.68
CA PRO A 578 13.35 14.31 23.58
C PRO A 578 13.51 13.43 22.33
N ALA A 579 14.67 13.53 21.67
CA ALA A 579 15.03 12.61 20.58
C ALA A 579 15.23 11.17 21.13
N PRO A 580 15.16 10.12 20.28
CA PRO A 580 15.56 8.77 20.69
C PRO A 580 17.04 8.72 21.09
N GLU A 581 17.41 7.73 21.89
CA GLU A 581 18.83 7.46 22.17
C GLU A 581 19.56 7.12 20.88
N GLN A 582 20.53 7.96 20.49
CA GLN A 582 21.20 7.88 19.18
C GLN A 582 22.06 6.61 19.03
N GLN A 583 22.84 6.27 20.05
CA GLN A 583 23.84 5.20 19.95
C GLN A 583 23.23 3.81 19.70
N PRO A 584 22.19 3.36 20.42
CA PRO A 584 21.55 2.08 20.13
C PRO A 584 20.96 2.01 18.72
N VAL A 585 20.34 3.09 18.26
CA VAL A 585 19.76 3.21 16.92
C VAL A 585 20.86 3.06 15.85
N LEU A 586 21.95 3.81 15.97
CA LEU A 586 23.07 3.76 15.02
C LEU A 586 23.78 2.39 15.01
N THR A 587 23.95 1.79 16.18
CA THR A 587 24.57 0.46 16.31
C THR A 587 23.74 -0.60 15.59
N LEU A 588 22.44 -0.64 15.85
CA LEU A 588 21.53 -1.59 15.19
C LEU A 588 21.48 -1.36 13.68
N ALA A 589 21.31 -0.10 13.25
CA ALA A 589 21.23 0.22 11.83
C ALA A 589 22.50 -0.14 11.06
N LYS A 590 23.68 0.10 11.63
CA LYS A 590 24.96 -0.32 11.05
C LYS A 590 25.01 -1.84 10.85
N GLN A 591 24.62 -2.61 11.86
CA GLN A 591 24.57 -4.08 11.81
C GLN A 591 23.59 -4.57 10.74
N CYS A 592 22.35 -4.08 10.79
CA CYS A 592 21.30 -4.45 9.83
C CYS A 592 21.74 -4.12 8.38
N ASN A 593 22.31 -2.94 8.14
CA ASN A 593 22.71 -2.55 6.79
C ASN A 593 23.93 -3.34 6.28
N ALA A 594 24.89 -3.69 7.16
CA ALA A 594 25.99 -4.58 6.81
C ALA A 594 25.48 -5.97 6.40
N PHE A 595 24.53 -6.53 7.15
CA PHE A 595 23.88 -7.79 6.79
C PHE A 595 23.10 -7.67 5.48
N ARG A 596 22.37 -6.58 5.26
CA ARG A 596 21.62 -6.36 4.02
C ARG A 596 22.54 -6.36 2.80
N ARG A 597 23.70 -5.72 2.86
CA ARG A 597 24.72 -5.74 1.79
C ARG A 597 25.33 -7.12 1.61
N LYS A 598 25.67 -7.81 2.72
CA LYS A 598 26.26 -9.16 2.69
C LYS A 598 25.31 -10.19 2.09
N TYR A 599 24.05 -10.12 2.44
CA TYR A 599 23.02 -11.08 2.05
C TYR A 599 22.04 -10.52 1.00
N ARG A 600 22.50 -9.60 0.15
CA ARG A 600 21.68 -8.93 -0.88
C ARG A 600 20.92 -9.88 -1.81
N LYS A 601 21.45 -11.08 -2.07
CA LYS A 601 20.76 -12.07 -2.88
C LYS A 601 19.40 -12.48 -2.29
N PHE A 602 19.23 -12.36 -0.98
CA PHE A 602 17.98 -12.57 -0.27
C PHE A 602 17.24 -11.26 -0.05
N LEU A 603 17.91 -10.28 0.60
CA LEU A 603 17.30 -9.06 1.13
C LEU A 603 17.13 -7.93 0.08
N LEU A 604 17.59 -8.13 -1.15
CA LEU A 604 17.38 -7.23 -2.27
C LEU A 604 16.71 -7.95 -3.48
N HIS A 605 17.12 -9.18 -3.75
CA HIS A 605 16.68 -9.92 -4.95
C HIS A 605 15.82 -11.15 -4.66
N GLY A 606 15.71 -11.55 -3.39
CA GLY A 606 14.99 -12.75 -3.02
C GLY A 606 13.47 -12.59 -3.03
N THR A 607 12.78 -13.70 -3.12
CA THR A 607 11.33 -13.78 -2.91
C THR A 607 11.06 -14.07 -1.44
N MET A 608 10.26 -13.24 -0.80
CA MET A 608 9.88 -13.47 0.60
C MET A 608 8.97 -14.69 0.72
N GLN A 609 9.14 -15.48 1.76
CA GLN A 609 8.38 -16.70 2.00
C GLN A 609 8.05 -16.88 3.50
N LYS A 610 7.17 -17.84 3.78
CA LYS A 610 6.80 -18.18 5.16
C LYS A 610 8.02 -18.74 5.91
N PRO A 611 8.31 -18.27 7.14
CA PRO A 611 9.41 -18.79 7.93
C PRO A 611 9.29 -20.30 8.17
N SER A 612 10.36 -21.05 7.89
CA SER A 612 10.40 -22.50 8.10
C SER A 612 10.87 -22.89 9.51
N VAL A 613 11.63 -22.01 10.16
CA VAL A 613 12.00 -22.18 11.56
C VAL A 613 11.03 -21.43 12.45
N ARG A 614 10.36 -22.15 13.32
CA ARG A 614 9.52 -21.53 14.36
C ARG A 614 10.42 -20.91 15.44
N LEU A 615 10.13 -19.65 15.75
CA LEU A 615 10.85 -18.88 16.73
C LEU A 615 9.93 -18.53 17.89
N GLU A 616 10.32 -18.90 19.10
CA GLU A 616 9.65 -18.51 20.33
C GLU A 616 10.53 -17.52 21.10
N CYS A 617 9.99 -16.33 21.35
CA CYS A 617 10.63 -15.27 22.12
C CYS A 617 9.57 -14.52 22.94
N GLY A 618 10.02 -13.58 23.77
CA GLY A 618 9.12 -12.66 24.47
C GLY A 618 8.44 -11.66 23.56
N TRP A 619 7.61 -10.81 24.15
CA TRP A 619 6.81 -9.79 23.45
C TRP A 619 7.23 -8.38 23.89
N TYR A 620 7.25 -7.46 22.94
CA TYR A 620 7.41 -6.03 23.17
C TYR A 620 6.04 -5.36 23.11
N GLU A 621 5.69 -4.62 24.16
CA GLU A 621 4.49 -3.83 24.20
C GLU A 621 4.74 -2.46 23.53
N LEU A 622 4.21 -2.28 22.33
CA LEU A 622 4.21 -1.01 21.62
C LEU A 622 2.97 -0.20 22.02
N LYS A 623 3.17 0.86 22.78
CA LYS A 623 2.07 1.70 23.26
C LYS A 623 1.58 2.66 22.19
N LEU A 624 0.28 2.60 21.90
CA LEU A 624 -0.37 3.40 20.88
C LEU A 624 -1.19 4.55 21.51
N ARG A 625 -1.45 5.60 20.71
CA ARG A 625 -2.16 6.79 21.18
C ARG A 625 -3.68 6.64 21.13
N LYS A 626 -4.18 5.96 20.09
CA LYS A 626 -5.59 5.98 19.73
C LYS A 626 -6.25 4.61 19.78
N ARG A 627 -5.51 3.57 20.11
CA ARG A 627 -5.98 2.22 20.30
C ARG A 627 -5.15 1.46 21.32
N ASP A 628 -5.57 0.25 21.67
CA ASP A 628 -4.84 -0.62 22.61
C ASP A 628 -3.42 -0.89 22.10
N SER A 629 -2.51 -1.16 23.05
CA SER A 629 -1.11 -1.51 22.73
C SER A 629 -1.03 -2.70 21.78
N GLU A 630 -0.03 -2.68 20.88
CA GLU A 630 0.35 -3.84 20.10
C GLU A 630 1.45 -4.64 20.78
N PHE A 631 1.33 -5.95 20.72
CA PHE A 631 2.36 -6.87 21.20
C PHE A 631 3.09 -7.47 19.99
N LEU A 632 4.36 -7.12 19.86
CA LEU A 632 5.23 -7.53 18.75
C LEU A 632 6.36 -8.43 19.27
N PRO A 633 6.87 -9.38 18.49
CA PRO A 633 7.93 -10.26 18.96
C PRO A 633 9.19 -9.47 19.31
N LEU A 634 9.86 -9.83 20.41
CA LEU A 634 11.14 -9.25 20.80
C LEU A 634 12.27 -9.55 19.81
N VAL A 635 12.10 -10.60 19.00
CA VAL A 635 13.01 -10.97 17.91
C VAL A 635 12.19 -11.09 16.62
N PRO A 636 12.01 -9.99 15.85
CA PRO A 636 11.42 -10.04 14.52
C PRO A 636 12.16 -10.98 13.60
N THR A 637 11.44 -11.65 12.68
CA THR A 637 12.00 -12.59 11.71
C THR A 637 11.33 -12.46 10.33
N GLY A 638 12.08 -12.78 9.27
CA GLY A 638 11.61 -12.86 7.90
C GLY A 638 12.42 -13.87 7.11
N ALA A 639 11.79 -14.58 6.19
CA ALA A 639 12.42 -15.63 5.41
C ALA A 639 12.37 -15.32 3.91
N PHE A 640 13.41 -15.73 3.18
CA PHE A 640 13.59 -15.44 1.77
C PHE A 640 14.18 -16.64 1.04
N ARG A 641 13.80 -16.75 -0.23
CA ARG A 641 14.46 -17.61 -1.21
C ARG A 641 15.20 -16.73 -2.22
N ALA A 642 16.49 -16.95 -2.37
CA ALA A 642 17.31 -16.26 -3.37
C ALA A 642 17.00 -16.77 -4.79
N PRO A 643 17.39 -16.01 -5.85
CA PRO A 643 17.23 -16.43 -7.23
C PRO A 643 17.92 -17.76 -7.59
N ASP A 644 18.99 -18.11 -6.88
CA ASP A 644 19.70 -19.39 -7.00
C ASP A 644 19.04 -20.57 -6.27
N GLY A 645 17.89 -20.33 -5.59
CA GLY A 645 17.12 -21.31 -4.86
C GLY A 645 17.53 -21.51 -3.40
N GLU A 646 18.63 -20.89 -2.94
CA GLU A 646 19.01 -20.95 -1.52
C GLU A 646 17.95 -20.25 -0.64
N GLU A 647 17.79 -20.78 0.58
CA GLU A 647 16.85 -20.24 1.56
C GLU A 647 17.57 -19.70 2.78
N ALA A 648 17.05 -18.61 3.30
CA ALA A 648 17.55 -17.98 4.52
C ALA A 648 16.41 -17.41 5.35
N GLN A 649 16.57 -17.44 6.67
CA GLN A 649 15.67 -16.77 7.61
C GLN A 649 16.46 -15.80 8.46
N PHE A 650 16.08 -14.53 8.44
CA PHE A 650 16.73 -13.45 9.18
C PHE A 650 16.02 -13.20 10.50
N LEU A 651 16.75 -12.77 11.50
CA LEU A 651 16.25 -12.46 12.83
C LEU A 651 17.06 -11.31 13.46
N VAL A 652 16.42 -10.52 14.32
CA VAL A 652 17.04 -9.33 14.91
C VAL A 652 16.69 -9.23 16.38
N ASN A 653 17.69 -9.08 17.23
CA ASN A 653 17.52 -8.55 18.56
C ASN A 653 17.71 -7.02 18.52
N PHE A 654 16.62 -6.27 18.59
CA PHE A 654 16.65 -4.80 18.56
C PHE A 654 16.87 -4.14 19.93
N ARG A 655 16.93 -4.94 21.00
CA ARG A 655 17.12 -4.46 22.36
C ARG A 655 18.60 -4.32 22.71
N ASN A 656 18.90 -3.36 23.55
CA ASN A 656 20.26 -3.18 24.12
C ASN A 656 20.53 -4.14 25.31
N ARG A 657 20.08 -5.39 25.17
CA ARG A 657 20.34 -6.49 26.10
C ARG A 657 20.20 -7.81 25.37
N PRO A 658 20.83 -8.90 25.90
CA PRO A 658 20.63 -10.23 25.33
C PRO A 658 19.18 -10.67 25.38
N GLU A 659 18.70 -11.38 24.34
CA GLU A 659 17.33 -11.91 24.28
C GLU A 659 17.36 -13.43 24.06
N PRO A 660 16.73 -14.21 24.97
CA PRO A 660 16.65 -15.65 24.82
C PRO A 660 15.65 -16.02 23.74
N VAL A 661 15.99 -16.98 22.89
CA VAL A 661 15.13 -17.50 21.83
C VAL A 661 15.17 -19.03 21.82
N ARG A 662 14.04 -19.64 21.51
CA ARG A 662 13.93 -21.06 21.19
C ARG A 662 13.60 -21.18 19.72
N LEU A 663 14.37 -22.04 19.03
CA LEU A 663 14.21 -22.32 17.60
C LEU A 663 13.76 -23.76 17.45
N ARG A 664 12.78 -24.00 16.61
CA ARG A 664 12.36 -25.34 16.20
C ARG A 664 12.39 -25.45 14.68
N SER A 665 13.18 -26.38 14.18
CA SER A 665 13.38 -26.62 12.75
C SER A 665 13.28 -28.10 12.45
N ASP A 666 12.63 -28.45 11.33
CA ASP A 666 12.54 -29.85 10.86
C ASP A 666 13.79 -30.28 10.07
N ARG A 667 14.71 -29.34 9.79
CA ARG A 667 15.97 -29.58 9.07
C ARG A 667 17.14 -28.85 9.76
N PRO A 668 18.41 -29.36 9.61
CA PRO A 668 19.57 -28.67 10.18
C PRO A 668 19.78 -27.31 9.53
N PHE A 669 20.34 -26.39 10.27
CA PHE A 669 20.68 -25.04 9.81
C PHE A 669 22.00 -24.53 10.44
N THR A 670 22.54 -23.49 9.81
CA THR A 670 23.68 -22.74 10.37
C THR A 670 23.20 -21.35 10.76
N LEU A 671 23.35 -20.98 12.02
CA LEU A 671 23.15 -19.61 12.49
C LEU A 671 24.45 -18.83 12.33
N GLU A 672 24.38 -17.70 11.64
CA GLU A 672 25.47 -16.73 11.56
C GLU A 672 25.04 -15.41 12.22
N THR A 673 25.86 -14.94 13.22
CA THR A 673 25.66 -13.67 13.91
C THR A 673 27.00 -12.93 13.95
N GLY A 674 27.11 -11.77 13.29
CA GLY A 674 28.38 -11.05 13.17
C GLY A 674 29.47 -11.95 12.57
N GLU A 675 30.52 -12.27 13.37
CA GLU A 675 31.63 -13.16 12.96
C GLU A 675 31.45 -14.62 13.42
N SER A 676 30.42 -14.90 14.23
CA SER A 676 30.19 -16.25 14.74
C SER A 676 29.33 -17.08 13.80
N ARG A 677 29.68 -18.36 13.66
CA ARG A 677 28.96 -19.34 12.86
C ARG A 677 28.80 -20.65 13.63
N THR A 678 27.55 -21.02 13.91
CA THR A 678 27.23 -22.20 14.73
C THR A 678 26.24 -23.09 13.98
N GLN A 679 26.51 -24.38 13.90
CA GLN A 679 25.60 -25.37 13.30
C GLN A 679 24.63 -25.91 14.35
N PHE A 680 23.39 -26.08 13.94
CA PHE A 680 22.32 -26.64 14.75
C PHE A 680 21.69 -27.86 14.01
N PRO A 681 21.43 -28.95 14.72
CA PRO A 681 20.70 -30.08 14.15
C PRO A 681 19.21 -29.72 13.94
N ALA A 682 18.49 -30.57 13.24
CA ALA A 682 17.02 -30.54 13.27
C ALA A 682 16.51 -30.79 14.69
N GLY A 683 15.38 -30.20 15.04
CA GLY A 683 14.77 -30.27 16.36
C GLY A 683 14.71 -28.92 17.07
N GLU A 684 14.68 -28.96 18.38
CA GLU A 684 14.63 -27.78 19.25
C GLU A 684 16.03 -27.33 19.67
N SER A 685 16.29 -26.05 19.62
CA SER A 685 17.52 -25.41 20.05
C SER A 685 17.19 -24.15 20.85
N ALA A 686 17.96 -23.88 21.90
CA ALA A 686 17.85 -22.65 22.67
C ALA A 686 19.18 -21.87 22.57
N LEU A 687 19.09 -20.58 22.40
CA LEU A 687 20.24 -19.69 22.34
C LEU A 687 19.88 -18.30 22.88
N GLU A 688 20.88 -17.48 23.03
CA GLU A 688 20.75 -16.09 23.42
C GLU A 688 21.34 -15.22 22.30
N LEU A 689 20.52 -14.28 21.77
CA LEU A 689 20.98 -13.34 20.78
C LEU A 689 21.67 -12.15 21.47
N PRO A 690 22.86 -11.75 21.02
CA PRO A 690 23.54 -10.58 21.57
C PRO A 690 22.69 -9.29 21.44
N PRO A 691 22.96 -8.27 22.27
CA PRO A 691 22.32 -6.97 22.16
C PRO A 691 22.50 -6.34 20.77
N LEU A 692 21.45 -5.69 20.25
CA LEU A 692 21.48 -4.90 18.99
C LEU A 692 22.14 -5.68 17.83
N SER A 693 21.76 -6.94 17.64
CA SER A 693 22.40 -7.85 16.70
C SER A 693 21.45 -8.44 15.67
N CYS A 694 22.00 -8.74 14.50
CA CYS A 694 21.34 -9.48 13.43
C CYS A 694 21.85 -10.93 13.38
N GLY A 695 20.99 -11.85 12.99
CA GLY A 695 21.34 -13.22 12.69
C GLY A 695 20.68 -13.70 11.40
N VAL A 696 21.29 -14.70 10.78
CA VAL A 696 20.73 -15.40 9.62
C VAL A 696 20.85 -16.91 9.83
N LEU A 697 19.74 -17.60 9.61
CA LEU A 697 19.67 -19.05 9.55
C LEU A 697 19.81 -19.45 8.08
N LEU A 698 20.89 -20.16 7.76
CA LEU A 698 21.19 -20.66 6.42
C LEU A 698 20.93 -22.16 6.38
N PHE A 699 20.22 -22.62 5.37
CA PHE A 699 19.91 -24.02 5.17
C PHE A 699 20.85 -24.60 4.12
N SER A 700 21.50 -25.73 4.44
CA SER A 700 22.27 -26.47 3.44
C SER A 700 21.35 -27.06 2.40
N HIS A 701 21.66 -26.87 1.12
CA HIS A 701 21.02 -27.65 0.05
C HIS A 701 21.31 -29.14 0.32
N GLU A 702 20.27 -29.92 0.53
CA GLU A 702 20.39 -31.34 0.21
C GLU A 702 20.63 -31.39 -1.30
N LYS A 703 21.80 -31.77 -1.73
CA LYS A 703 21.99 -32.19 -3.12
C LYS A 703 21.07 -33.41 -3.27
N GLU A 704 20.04 -33.26 -4.07
CA GLU A 704 19.35 -34.40 -4.62
C GLU A 704 20.42 -35.22 -5.39
N ASP A 705 20.85 -36.33 -4.77
CA ASP A 705 21.71 -37.33 -5.40
C ASP A 705 20.92 -38.12 -6.45
#